data_e0e4b2f85aebb3458f260154b3a6464e
#
_entry.id   e0e4b2f85aebb3458f260154b3a6464e
#
_cell.length_a   1.000
_cell.length_b   1.000
_cell.length_c   1.000
_cell.angle_alpha   90.00
_cell.angle_beta   90.00
_cell.angle_gamma   90.00
#
_symmetry.space_group_name_H-M   'P 1'
#
loop_
_entity.id
_entity.type
_entity.pdbx_description
1 polymer ?
#
loop_
_entity_poly.entity_id
_entity_poly.type
_entity_poly.pdbx_seq_one_letter_code
_entity_poly.pdbx_strand_id
1 'polypeptide(L)'
;MGPVWSGRLMSVVCAVVVAGLMVLSDNASSVSAQSAGGSISSTSGALQWDYAPVVAGQVTNLGVQDVCPLGLCDNFDLTVVLPSPAATFYQTMTATLTIKFTWTSIAPTDIDIFAISPIGADHGPGAPDGLFTGPGEETLTVTDPADGLWHIRSMAALSLLPTSAHAVATLTVASKPTAPVPAPAPNGAPTFVSYAAPDDCPSTLLPSSTASPGDCITPAPGSTSASTHNAGEPSIGVNWKTGKAFIEAGNHTLRVTFDDAVKPATAVWEDRRSPFAQVSLDPILFTDDGRLGGPNRTFSSQLNGVTSELSYTDDDGEHWTPTQGSGQPAGIDHQTVGGGPYAAPAPLTRASYPHAIYYCSQDVVTAFCSRSDDGGLTFGPGIPIYTFEHVNGVDLPIASGTCGGLHGHVRVAPDGTVYVPNDDCLDANGVRRPGVAVSTDNGLSWVVRTVPDGVTAGAGASDPSVAAGANNTIYFGYANADGHAKIAVSRDRGQHWTKSADVGTPFGIQNTEFAEVIAGDDDRAAFAFLGTTTAGDTQSSNFRGVWHLYVAFTYDGGRSWTTADATASDPVQRGCIWNGGGSNPCRNLLDFNDITVDKNGRVLVGYADGCTGTCVTDPTQNASTGPAAAQDALATIARQVGGRGLFAALDGTQFATNTGDIKGGGTLCFGDPAIGRLGDPPCYTRDR
;
A
#
# COMPACT_ATOMS: atom_id res chain seq x y z
N MET A 1 -62.20 7.67 -5.47
CA MET A 1 -62.39 6.43 -4.67
C MET A 1 -61.32 5.47 -5.10
N GLY A 2 -60.18 5.43 -4.41
CA GLY A 2 -59.09 4.47 -4.59
C GLY A 2 -58.77 3.88 -3.22
N PRO A 3 -58.46 2.59 -3.13
CA PRO A 3 -58.29 1.94 -1.86
C PRO A 3 -56.93 2.22 -1.23
N VAL A 4 -56.95 2.69 -0.01
CA VAL A 4 -55.88 2.74 0.95
C VAL A 4 -55.53 1.32 1.35
N TRP A 5 -54.31 0.84 1.05
CA TRP A 5 -53.77 -0.42 1.59
C TRP A 5 -52.81 -0.07 2.73
N SER A 6 -53.22 -0.57 3.88
CA SER A 6 -52.72 -0.29 5.20
C SER A 6 -51.37 -0.94 5.50
N GLY A 7 -50.46 -0.14 6.08
CA GLY A 7 -49.15 -0.58 6.63
C GLY A 7 -49.26 -1.45 7.89
N ARG A 8 -49.92 -2.59 7.83
CA ARG A 8 -50.00 -3.56 8.96
C ARG A 8 -49.29 -4.89 8.72
N LEU A 9 -48.74 -5.13 7.53
CA LEU A 9 -48.06 -6.41 7.28
C LEU A 9 -46.53 -6.34 7.58
N MET A 10 -45.94 -5.17 7.61
CA MET A 10 -44.51 -5.02 7.89
C MET A 10 -44.15 -5.03 9.37
N SER A 11 -45.12 -4.73 10.25
CA SER A 11 -44.90 -4.75 11.70
C SER A 11 -44.97 -6.14 12.34
N VAL A 12 -45.56 -7.12 11.66
CA VAL A 12 -45.71 -8.49 12.19
C VAL A 12 -44.46 -9.33 11.89
N VAL A 13 -43.76 -9.06 10.79
CA VAL A 13 -42.53 -9.80 10.45
C VAL A 13 -41.35 -9.37 11.34
N CYS A 14 -41.25 -8.09 11.67
CA CYS A 14 -40.22 -7.61 12.62
C CYS A 14 -40.48 -8.09 14.07
N ALA A 15 -41.74 -8.22 14.49
CA ALA A 15 -42.05 -8.68 15.85
C ALA A 15 -41.80 -10.18 16.07
N VAL A 16 -41.89 -11.00 15.03
CA VAL A 16 -41.64 -12.47 15.15
C VAL A 16 -40.11 -12.72 15.16
N VAL A 17 -39.30 -11.95 14.48
CA VAL A 17 -37.83 -12.09 14.50
C VAL A 17 -37.26 -11.62 15.84
N VAL A 18 -37.79 -10.50 16.41
CA VAL A 18 -37.34 -10.01 17.73
C VAL A 18 -37.83 -10.87 18.89
N ALA A 19 -39.01 -11.47 18.79
CA ALA A 19 -39.53 -12.40 19.82
C ALA A 19 -38.83 -13.78 19.78
N GLY A 20 -38.34 -14.22 18.61
CA GLY A 20 -37.52 -15.44 18.49
C GLY A 20 -36.11 -15.30 19.09
N LEU A 21 -35.56 -14.10 19.11
CA LEU A 21 -34.25 -13.81 19.70
C LEU A 21 -34.29 -13.61 21.23
N MET A 22 -35.45 -13.31 21.82
CA MET A 22 -35.56 -13.12 23.28
C MET A 22 -35.91 -14.38 24.05
N VAL A 23 -36.29 -15.49 23.40
CA VAL A 23 -36.58 -16.76 24.09
C VAL A 23 -35.38 -17.70 24.17
N LEU A 24 -34.28 -17.37 23.47
CA LEU A 24 -33.03 -18.15 23.51
C LEU A 24 -31.99 -17.65 24.54
N SER A 25 -32.31 -16.61 25.32
CA SER A 25 -31.36 -16.02 26.25
C SER A 25 -31.32 -16.64 27.67
N ASP A 26 -32.19 -17.57 28.00
CA ASP A 26 -32.29 -18.08 29.39
C ASP A 26 -31.81 -19.52 29.63
N ASN A 27 -31.19 -20.18 28.63
CA ASN A 27 -30.59 -21.52 28.85
C ASN A 27 -29.26 -21.74 28.13
N ALA A 28 -28.46 -20.70 27.96
CA ALA A 28 -27.06 -20.87 27.59
C ALA A 28 -26.28 -21.28 28.85
N SER A 29 -26.27 -22.57 29.17
CA SER A 29 -25.25 -23.14 30.03
C SER A 29 -23.90 -22.72 29.47
N SER A 30 -23.08 -22.02 30.24
CA SER A 30 -21.72 -21.61 29.91
C SER A 30 -20.88 -22.85 29.58
N VAL A 31 -20.81 -23.23 28.33
CA VAL A 31 -19.77 -24.13 27.83
C VAL A 31 -18.58 -23.23 27.43
N SER A 32 -17.79 -22.92 28.42
CA SER A 32 -16.42 -22.46 28.20
C SER A 32 -15.58 -23.71 27.94
N ALA A 33 -15.51 -24.14 26.69
CA ALA A 33 -14.52 -25.10 26.28
C ALA A 33 -13.43 -24.31 25.53
N GLN A 34 -12.45 -23.81 26.27
CA GLN A 34 -11.17 -23.47 25.69
C GLN A 34 -10.53 -24.80 25.30
N SER A 35 -10.26 -25.02 24.02
CA SER A 35 -9.58 -26.22 23.53
C SER A 35 -8.20 -26.30 24.21
N ALA A 36 -7.78 -27.51 24.63
CA ALA A 36 -6.50 -27.69 25.31
C ALA A 36 -5.35 -27.22 24.40
N GLY A 37 -4.29 -26.64 24.98
CA GLY A 37 -3.11 -26.24 24.24
C GLY A 37 -2.23 -27.42 23.82
N GLY A 38 -1.30 -27.15 22.89
CA GLY A 38 -0.34 -28.13 22.40
C GLY A 38 0.98 -27.47 21.98
N SER A 39 1.97 -28.29 21.64
CA SER A 39 3.29 -27.81 21.19
C SER A 39 3.69 -28.49 19.89
N ILE A 40 4.27 -27.72 18.99
CA ILE A 40 4.78 -28.21 17.69
C ILE A 40 6.23 -27.79 17.51
N SER A 41 7.03 -28.68 16.92
CA SER A 41 8.42 -28.43 16.53
C SER A 41 8.71 -29.08 15.19
N SER A 42 9.84 -28.72 14.57
CA SER A 42 10.28 -29.35 13.30
C SER A 42 10.51 -30.86 13.39
N THR A 43 10.64 -31.40 14.58
CA THR A 43 10.87 -32.84 14.84
C THR A 43 9.60 -33.53 15.39
N SER A 44 8.58 -32.79 15.77
CA SER A 44 7.28 -33.37 16.13
C SER A 44 6.51 -33.76 14.87
N GLY A 45 5.67 -34.81 14.98
CA GLY A 45 4.68 -35.08 13.94
C GLY A 45 3.61 -33.99 13.90
N ALA A 46 2.63 -34.13 13.00
CA ALA A 46 1.48 -33.24 12.94
C ALA A 46 0.74 -33.23 14.27
N LEU A 47 0.41 -32.05 14.77
CA LEU A 47 -0.42 -31.85 15.95
C LEU A 47 -1.89 -31.73 15.47
N GLN A 48 -2.81 -32.40 16.18
CA GLN A 48 -4.21 -32.42 15.81
C GLN A 48 -5.08 -32.07 17.02
N TRP A 49 -6.17 -31.35 16.78
CA TRP A 49 -7.17 -31.03 17.80
C TRP A 49 -8.53 -30.76 17.17
N ASP A 50 -9.57 -30.78 17.98
CA ASP A 50 -10.92 -30.47 17.57
C ASP A 50 -11.39 -29.20 18.27
N TYR A 51 -12.09 -28.35 17.54
CA TYR A 51 -12.76 -27.18 18.08
C TYR A 51 -14.17 -27.49 18.50
N ALA A 52 -14.61 -26.86 19.58
CA ALA A 52 -16.01 -26.90 20.01
C ALA A 52 -16.92 -26.32 18.91
N PRO A 53 -18.18 -26.77 18.81
CA PRO A 53 -19.09 -26.24 17.81
C PRO A 53 -19.28 -24.72 17.97
N VAL A 54 -18.94 -23.94 16.93
CA VAL A 54 -19.38 -22.57 16.85
C VAL A 54 -20.88 -22.51 16.66
N VAL A 55 -21.54 -21.58 17.36
CA VAL A 55 -22.98 -21.41 17.23
C VAL A 55 -23.36 -20.79 15.90
N ALA A 56 -24.57 -21.07 15.42
CA ALA A 56 -25.10 -20.43 14.24
C ALA A 56 -25.07 -18.91 14.38
N GLY A 57 -24.46 -18.23 13.41
CA GLY A 57 -24.28 -16.77 13.42
C GLY A 57 -23.43 -16.29 12.28
N GLN A 58 -23.15 -15.01 12.30
CA GLN A 58 -22.22 -14.37 11.40
C GLN A 58 -21.37 -13.37 12.19
N VAL A 59 -20.06 -13.45 12.06
CA VAL A 59 -19.12 -12.44 12.57
C VAL A 59 -18.80 -11.47 11.43
N THR A 60 -19.19 -10.22 11.59
CA THR A 60 -19.02 -9.19 10.56
C THR A 60 -17.81 -8.32 10.76
N ASN A 61 -17.13 -8.42 11.90
CA ASN A 61 -15.90 -7.70 12.19
C ASN A 61 -14.78 -8.72 12.46
N LEU A 62 -13.95 -8.94 11.48
CA LEU A 62 -12.86 -9.92 11.49
C LEU A 62 -11.54 -9.34 12.06
N GLY A 63 -11.56 -8.13 12.61
CA GLY A 63 -10.38 -7.53 13.22
C GLY A 63 -9.87 -8.32 14.42
N VAL A 64 -8.61 -8.11 14.77
CA VAL A 64 -7.95 -8.70 15.94
C VAL A 64 -8.80 -8.46 17.18
N GLN A 65 -9.38 -9.51 17.72
CA GLN A 65 -10.12 -9.45 18.97
C GLN A 65 -9.28 -10.12 20.06
N ASP A 66 -8.86 -9.35 21.05
CA ASP A 66 -8.16 -9.88 22.22
C ASP A 66 -9.01 -10.89 23.00
N VAL A 67 -10.31 -10.87 22.79
CA VAL A 67 -11.27 -11.74 23.45
C VAL A 67 -12.14 -12.47 22.44
N CYS A 68 -12.06 -13.80 22.48
CA CYS A 68 -12.95 -14.68 21.73
C CYS A 68 -14.37 -14.64 22.35
N PRO A 69 -15.40 -14.09 21.67
CA PRO A 69 -16.75 -14.05 22.21
C PRO A 69 -17.31 -15.47 22.37
N LEU A 70 -17.91 -15.75 23.53
CA LEU A 70 -18.48 -17.07 23.87
C LEU A 70 -19.45 -17.56 22.79
N GLY A 71 -19.15 -18.72 22.23
CA GLY A 71 -19.98 -19.41 21.26
C GLY A 71 -19.83 -18.95 19.80
N LEU A 72 -19.05 -17.88 19.53
CA LEU A 72 -18.76 -17.41 18.17
C LEU A 72 -17.36 -17.79 17.71
N CYS A 73 -16.48 -18.08 18.63
CA CYS A 73 -15.15 -18.62 18.35
C CYS A 73 -14.68 -19.56 19.45
N ASP A 74 -13.71 -20.38 19.12
CA ASP A 74 -12.97 -21.24 20.07
C ASP A 74 -11.47 -21.02 19.86
N ASN A 75 -10.68 -21.17 20.91
CA ASN A 75 -9.25 -20.85 20.92
C ASN A 75 -8.42 -22.07 21.30
N PHE A 76 -7.34 -22.32 20.57
CA PHE A 76 -6.34 -23.34 20.87
C PHE A 76 -4.98 -22.68 21.08
N ASP A 77 -4.32 -22.93 22.23
CA ASP A 77 -3.02 -22.39 22.57
C ASP A 77 -1.91 -23.27 21.98
N LEU A 78 -1.34 -22.83 20.86
CA LEU A 78 -0.28 -23.53 20.13
C LEU A 78 1.09 -22.96 20.49
N THR A 79 1.95 -23.76 21.13
CA THR A 79 3.36 -23.37 21.33
C THR A 79 4.21 -23.83 20.18
N VAL A 80 4.76 -22.88 19.39
CA VAL A 80 5.75 -23.15 18.36
C VAL A 80 7.15 -23.19 18.99
N VAL A 81 7.90 -24.26 18.73
CA VAL A 81 9.25 -24.47 19.29
C VAL A 81 10.25 -24.61 18.15
N LEU A 82 11.17 -23.67 18.06
CA LEU A 82 12.28 -23.72 17.10
C LEU A 82 13.52 -24.44 17.67
N PRO A 83 14.40 -25.02 16.83
CA PRO A 83 15.61 -25.72 17.27
C PRO A 83 16.63 -24.83 17.99
N SER A 84 16.59 -23.52 17.79
CA SER A 84 17.40 -22.50 18.43
C SER A 84 16.63 -21.19 18.51
N PRO A 85 17.07 -20.17 19.28
CA PRO A 85 16.39 -18.88 19.33
C PRO A 85 16.11 -18.33 17.92
N ALA A 86 14.89 -17.85 17.68
CA ALA A 86 14.40 -17.40 16.38
C ALA A 86 15.38 -16.48 15.63
N ALA A 87 15.95 -15.50 16.33
CA ALA A 87 16.93 -14.56 15.77
C ALA A 87 18.19 -15.23 15.18
N THR A 88 18.61 -16.38 15.72
CA THR A 88 19.75 -17.16 15.19
C THR A 88 19.28 -18.15 14.14
N PHE A 89 18.14 -18.81 14.38
CA PHE A 89 17.60 -19.82 13.49
C PHE A 89 17.30 -19.24 12.09
N TYR A 90 16.61 -18.12 12.02
CA TYR A 90 16.18 -17.48 10.78
C TYR A 90 17.30 -16.75 10.02
N GLN A 91 18.53 -16.76 10.50
CA GLN A 91 19.68 -16.28 9.71
C GLN A 91 19.98 -17.21 8.50
N THR A 92 19.80 -18.50 8.68
CA THR A 92 20.19 -19.52 7.68
C THR A 92 19.08 -20.51 7.32
N MET A 93 18.01 -20.53 8.10
CA MET A 93 16.88 -21.45 7.94
C MET A 93 15.59 -20.66 7.74
N THR A 94 14.60 -21.33 7.18
CA THR A 94 13.21 -20.89 7.17
C THR A 94 12.34 -21.99 7.75
N ALA A 95 11.24 -21.64 8.37
CA ALA A 95 10.22 -22.58 8.83
C ALA A 95 8.85 -22.20 8.24
N THR A 96 8.00 -23.19 8.02
CA THR A 96 6.62 -22.99 7.57
C THR A 96 5.68 -23.70 8.53
N LEU A 97 4.83 -22.93 9.20
CA LEU A 97 3.71 -23.42 10.00
C LEU A 97 2.49 -23.47 9.11
N THR A 98 1.93 -24.65 8.90
CA THR A 98 0.67 -24.83 8.16
C THR A 98 -0.38 -25.33 9.12
N ILE A 99 -1.54 -24.68 9.17
CA ILE A 99 -2.69 -25.04 9.98
C ILE A 99 -3.86 -25.25 9.02
N LYS A 100 -4.38 -26.47 8.98
CA LYS A 100 -5.53 -26.82 8.16
C LYS A 100 -6.74 -27.12 9.03
N PHE A 101 -7.83 -26.41 8.78
CA PHE A 101 -9.15 -26.70 9.33
C PHE A 101 -9.97 -27.51 8.32
N THR A 102 -10.76 -28.44 8.85
CA THR A 102 -11.76 -29.17 8.07
C THR A 102 -13.04 -29.27 8.88
N TRP A 103 -14.18 -29.12 8.22
CA TRP A 103 -15.49 -29.27 8.85
C TRP A 103 -16.47 -29.94 7.91
N THR A 104 -17.51 -30.53 8.50
CA THR A 104 -18.61 -31.12 7.74
C THR A 104 -19.89 -30.41 8.11
N SER A 105 -20.57 -29.82 7.13
CA SER A 105 -21.86 -29.18 7.33
C SER A 105 -22.82 -29.55 6.22
N ILE A 106 -24.11 -29.70 6.60
CA ILE A 106 -25.23 -29.90 5.68
C ILE A 106 -25.90 -28.58 5.28
N ALA A 107 -25.45 -27.45 5.83
CA ALA A 107 -25.90 -26.10 5.56
C ALA A 107 -24.70 -25.24 5.12
N PRO A 108 -24.92 -24.14 4.43
CA PRO A 108 -23.84 -23.17 4.15
C PRO A 108 -23.13 -22.79 5.46
N THR A 109 -21.84 -23.07 5.51
CA THR A 109 -20.98 -22.82 6.67
C THR A 109 -19.62 -22.37 6.17
N ASP A 110 -19.12 -21.30 6.75
CA ASP A 110 -17.81 -20.73 6.54
C ASP A 110 -17.16 -20.52 7.92
N ILE A 111 -16.01 -21.13 8.13
CA ILE A 111 -15.27 -21.07 9.39
C ILE A 111 -13.86 -20.59 9.08
N ASP A 112 -13.54 -19.38 9.53
CA ASP A 112 -12.23 -18.75 9.33
C ASP A 112 -11.23 -19.16 10.41
N ILE A 113 -9.96 -19.28 10.00
CA ILE A 113 -8.81 -19.41 10.89
C ILE A 113 -8.23 -18.04 11.17
N PHE A 114 -7.97 -17.76 12.45
CA PHE A 114 -7.11 -16.67 12.89
C PHE A 114 -5.99 -17.23 13.75
N ALA A 115 -4.76 -16.83 13.47
CA ALA A 115 -3.60 -17.16 14.29
C ALA A 115 -2.98 -15.88 14.82
N ILE A 116 -3.00 -15.67 16.12
CA ILE A 116 -2.43 -14.51 16.78
C ILE A 116 -1.06 -14.92 17.31
N SER A 117 -0.02 -14.27 16.82
CA SER A 117 1.37 -14.57 17.16
C SER A 117 1.72 -14.15 18.60
N PRO A 118 2.86 -14.60 19.15
CA PRO A 118 3.35 -14.18 20.48
C PRO A 118 3.56 -12.67 20.63
N ILE A 119 3.68 -11.93 19.55
CA ILE A 119 3.82 -10.46 19.56
C ILE A 119 2.49 -9.73 19.26
N GLY A 120 1.39 -10.46 19.12
CA GLY A 120 0.07 -9.90 18.83
C GLY A 120 -0.21 -9.67 17.33
N ALA A 121 0.68 -10.11 16.43
CA ALA A 121 0.38 -10.06 15.00
C ALA A 121 -0.74 -11.05 14.67
N ASP A 122 -1.70 -10.62 13.87
CA ASP A 122 -2.82 -11.42 13.40
C ASP A 122 -2.53 -11.99 12.02
N HIS A 123 -2.85 -13.25 11.83
CA HIS A 123 -2.73 -13.99 10.60
C HIS A 123 -4.09 -14.65 10.33
N GLY A 124 -4.69 -14.38 9.17
CA GLY A 124 -6.03 -14.89 8.87
C GLY A 124 -6.65 -14.23 7.65
N PRO A 125 -7.97 -14.23 7.48
CA PRO A 125 -8.65 -13.56 6.39
C PRO A 125 -8.28 -12.08 6.28
N GLY A 126 -7.79 -11.67 5.11
CA GLY A 126 -7.30 -10.32 4.86
C GLY A 126 -5.81 -10.10 5.16
N ALA A 127 -5.11 -11.09 5.75
CA ALA A 127 -3.67 -11.08 5.89
C ALA A 127 -2.98 -11.77 4.69
N PRO A 128 -1.73 -11.43 4.36
CA PRO A 128 -1.02 -11.99 3.20
C PRO A 128 -0.52 -13.43 3.38
N ASP A 129 -1.04 -14.16 4.31
CA ASP A 129 -0.54 -15.46 4.80
C ASP A 129 -0.99 -16.69 4.02
N GLY A 130 -1.18 -16.61 2.73
CA GLY A 130 -1.48 -17.80 1.92
C GLY A 130 -2.71 -18.58 2.41
N LEU A 131 -3.78 -17.88 2.77
CA LEU A 131 -5.04 -18.47 3.17
C LEU A 131 -5.72 -19.10 1.95
N PHE A 132 -6.04 -20.39 2.04
CA PHE A 132 -6.85 -21.07 1.04
C PHE A 132 -8.19 -21.47 1.67
N THR A 133 -9.27 -20.99 1.08
CA THR A 133 -10.64 -21.34 1.47
C THR A 133 -11.25 -22.27 0.43
N GLY A 134 -11.79 -23.41 0.88
CA GLY A 134 -12.49 -24.38 0.04
C GLY A 134 -13.76 -24.86 0.72
N PRO A 135 -14.66 -25.54 -0.01
CA PRO A 135 -15.87 -26.08 0.61
C PRO A 135 -15.56 -27.06 1.75
N GLY A 136 -15.75 -26.64 2.99
CA GLY A 136 -15.53 -27.46 4.19
C GLY A 136 -14.06 -27.57 4.62
N GLU A 137 -13.19 -26.72 4.11
CA GLU A 137 -11.80 -26.64 4.57
C GLU A 137 -11.19 -25.25 4.42
N GLU A 138 -10.25 -24.94 5.28
CA GLU A 138 -9.42 -23.75 5.24
C GLU A 138 -7.99 -24.08 5.64
N THR A 139 -7.02 -23.43 5.05
CA THR A 139 -5.60 -23.64 5.35
C THR A 139 -4.88 -22.31 5.47
N LEU A 140 -4.29 -22.08 6.63
CA LEU A 140 -3.41 -20.95 6.90
C LEU A 140 -1.95 -21.42 6.84
N THR A 141 -1.10 -20.66 6.16
CA THR A 141 0.34 -20.92 6.07
C THR A 141 1.11 -19.70 6.54
N VAL A 142 1.89 -19.85 7.60
CA VAL A 142 2.76 -18.81 8.16
C VAL A 142 4.22 -19.20 7.94
N THR A 143 4.95 -18.38 7.22
CA THR A 143 6.40 -18.59 7.01
C THR A 143 7.19 -17.86 8.10
N ASP A 144 8.28 -18.47 8.56
CA ASP A 144 9.13 -18.00 9.64
C ASP A 144 8.34 -17.63 10.93
N PRO A 145 7.44 -18.52 11.44
CA PRO A 145 6.59 -18.20 12.58
C PRO A 145 7.41 -17.84 13.81
N ALA A 146 6.88 -16.91 14.62
CA ALA A 146 7.48 -16.54 15.90
C ALA A 146 7.57 -17.75 16.83
N ASP A 147 8.70 -17.90 17.53
CA ASP A 147 8.87 -18.87 18.61
C ASP A 147 8.03 -18.46 19.83
N GLY A 148 7.24 -19.37 20.38
CA GLY A 148 6.41 -19.08 21.55
C GLY A 148 4.95 -19.45 21.40
N LEU A 149 4.09 -18.77 22.16
CA LEU A 149 2.67 -19.08 22.29
C LEU A 149 1.84 -18.33 21.25
N TRP A 150 1.13 -19.10 20.44
CA TRP A 150 0.16 -18.63 19.46
C TRP A 150 -1.26 -18.95 19.92
N HIS A 151 -2.20 -18.06 19.65
CA HIS A 151 -3.63 -18.29 19.83
C HIS A 151 -4.27 -18.58 18.49
N ILE A 152 -4.63 -19.85 18.26
CA ILE A 152 -5.26 -20.30 17.00
C ILE A 152 -6.77 -20.34 17.21
N ARG A 153 -7.50 -19.48 16.52
CA ARG A 153 -8.94 -19.30 16.66
C ARG A 153 -9.68 -19.90 15.50
N SER A 154 -10.79 -20.57 15.81
CA SER A 154 -11.83 -20.95 14.87
C SER A 154 -12.99 -19.99 15.03
N MET A 155 -13.35 -19.26 13.99
CA MET A 155 -14.44 -18.28 13.99
C MET A 155 -15.46 -18.61 12.91
N ALA A 156 -16.75 -18.43 13.19
CA ALA A 156 -17.79 -18.57 12.18
C ALA A 156 -17.95 -17.25 11.40
N ALA A 157 -17.40 -17.18 10.19
CA ALA A 157 -17.72 -16.10 9.25
C ALA A 157 -19.19 -16.20 8.83
N LEU A 158 -19.65 -17.42 8.55
CA LEU A 158 -21.07 -17.75 8.36
C LEU A 158 -21.33 -19.16 8.86
N SER A 159 -22.29 -19.35 9.76
CA SER A 159 -22.76 -20.68 10.14
C SER A 159 -24.25 -20.65 10.40
N LEU A 160 -25.01 -21.49 9.68
CA LEU A 160 -26.47 -21.66 9.89
C LEU A 160 -26.81 -22.72 10.93
N LEU A 161 -25.84 -23.60 11.23
CA LEU A 161 -25.99 -24.64 12.24
C LEU A 161 -24.70 -24.74 13.06
N PRO A 162 -24.77 -25.14 14.36
CA PRO A 162 -23.56 -25.39 15.14
C PRO A 162 -22.63 -26.38 14.42
N THR A 163 -21.41 -25.97 14.14
CA THR A 163 -20.43 -26.75 13.36
C THR A 163 -19.10 -26.80 14.10
N SER A 164 -18.52 -28.01 14.23
CA SER A 164 -17.20 -28.24 14.78
C SER A 164 -16.17 -28.28 13.65
N ALA A 165 -14.97 -27.80 13.92
CA ALA A 165 -13.83 -27.92 13.01
C ALA A 165 -12.78 -28.87 13.61
N HIS A 166 -12.12 -29.63 12.73
CA HIS A 166 -10.94 -30.43 13.05
C HIS A 166 -9.70 -29.72 12.49
N ALA A 167 -8.70 -29.51 13.32
CA ALA A 167 -7.48 -28.81 12.96
C ALA A 167 -6.26 -29.74 12.93
N VAL A 168 -5.38 -29.51 11.95
CA VAL A 168 -4.08 -30.18 11.83
C VAL A 168 -3.00 -29.13 11.61
N ALA A 169 -2.03 -29.04 12.51
CA ALA A 169 -0.86 -28.18 12.36
C ALA A 169 0.39 -28.99 12.02
N THR A 170 1.22 -28.45 11.13
CA THR A 170 2.54 -28.98 10.79
C THR A 170 3.57 -27.86 10.78
N LEU A 171 4.80 -28.17 11.21
CA LEU A 171 5.94 -27.24 11.13
C LEU A 171 7.04 -27.89 10.29
N THR A 172 7.38 -27.29 9.16
CA THR A 172 8.46 -27.74 8.28
C THR A 172 9.61 -26.74 8.31
N VAL A 173 10.84 -27.19 8.05
CA VAL A 173 12.06 -26.37 8.05
C VAL A 173 12.87 -26.61 6.80
N ALA A 174 13.44 -25.53 6.22
CA ALA A 174 14.33 -25.60 5.07
C ALA A 174 15.50 -24.61 5.24
N SER A 175 16.60 -24.82 4.48
CA SER A 175 17.69 -23.86 4.43
C SER A 175 17.31 -22.67 3.54
N LYS A 176 17.61 -21.44 3.98
CA LYS A 176 17.46 -20.24 3.15
C LYS A 176 18.45 -20.26 1.99
N PRO A 177 18.05 -19.77 0.81
CA PRO A 177 18.97 -19.52 -0.29
C PRO A 177 20.08 -18.55 0.16
N THR A 178 21.32 -18.78 -0.31
CA THR A 178 22.39 -17.81 -0.11
C THR A 178 22.14 -16.62 -1.04
N ALA A 179 22.01 -15.40 -0.48
CA ALA A 179 21.85 -14.20 -1.28
C ALA A 179 23.05 -14.02 -2.23
N PRO A 180 22.83 -13.69 -3.51
CA PRO A 180 23.90 -13.35 -4.44
C PRO A 180 24.67 -12.11 -3.96
N VAL A 181 25.97 -12.05 -4.25
CA VAL A 181 26.77 -10.85 -3.99
C VAL A 181 26.33 -9.75 -4.96
N PRO A 182 25.93 -8.56 -4.49
CA PRO A 182 25.50 -7.47 -5.36
C PRO A 182 26.57 -7.12 -6.41
N ALA A 183 26.14 -6.93 -7.66
CA ALA A 183 27.02 -6.42 -8.70
C ALA A 183 27.29 -4.92 -8.48
N PRO A 184 28.50 -4.41 -8.77
CA PRO A 184 28.76 -2.98 -8.72
C PRO A 184 27.80 -2.22 -9.63
N ALA A 185 27.30 -1.04 -9.18
CA ALA A 185 26.44 -0.20 -9.99
C ALA A 185 27.14 0.18 -11.32
N PRO A 186 26.43 0.11 -12.47
CA PRO A 186 27.01 0.50 -13.75
C PRO A 186 27.46 1.98 -13.76
N ASN A 187 28.56 2.27 -14.47
CA ASN A 187 28.98 3.66 -14.66
C ASN A 187 27.86 4.47 -15.32
N GLY A 188 27.49 5.61 -14.72
CA GLY A 188 26.39 6.46 -15.20
C GLY A 188 25.01 6.04 -14.73
N ALA A 189 24.93 5.15 -13.75
CA ALA A 189 23.65 4.85 -13.06
C ALA A 189 23.06 6.14 -12.44
N PRO A 190 21.72 6.24 -12.37
CA PRO A 190 21.06 7.32 -11.65
C PRO A 190 21.49 7.36 -10.18
N THR A 191 21.62 8.56 -9.64
CA THR A 191 21.95 8.78 -8.23
C THR A 191 20.89 9.62 -7.56
N PHE A 192 20.69 9.41 -6.27
CA PHE A 192 19.62 10.02 -5.48
C PHE A 192 20.17 10.71 -4.23
N VAL A 193 19.40 11.67 -3.75
CA VAL A 193 19.54 12.29 -2.42
C VAL A 193 18.18 12.22 -1.73
N SER A 194 18.17 11.76 -0.51
CA SER A 194 16.97 11.73 0.34
C SER A 194 16.83 13.05 1.11
N TYR A 195 15.63 13.60 1.06
CA TYR A 195 15.22 14.81 1.76
C TYR A 195 14.13 14.43 2.75
N ALA A 196 14.48 14.35 4.02
CA ALA A 196 13.54 14.06 5.11
C ALA A 196 12.85 15.35 5.58
N ALA A 197 11.58 15.24 5.97
CA ALA A 197 10.87 16.33 6.59
C ALA A 197 11.48 16.66 7.98
N PRO A 198 11.50 17.94 8.38
CA PRO A 198 11.92 18.30 9.74
C PRO A 198 10.83 17.95 10.76
N ASP A 199 11.24 17.87 12.04
CA ASP A 199 10.31 17.68 13.15
C ASP A 199 9.37 18.90 13.30
N ASP A 200 8.24 18.72 13.98
CA ASP A 200 7.32 19.79 14.34
C ASP A 200 8.01 20.87 15.20
N CYS A 201 7.67 22.11 14.95
CA CYS A 201 8.12 23.20 15.82
C CYS A 201 7.57 23.04 17.23
N PRO A 202 8.41 23.16 18.28
CA PRO A 202 7.92 23.13 19.65
C PRO A 202 6.85 24.22 19.88
N SER A 203 5.72 23.87 20.51
CA SER A 203 4.61 24.78 20.80
C SER A 203 5.01 25.97 21.70
N THR A 204 6.24 25.95 22.25
CA THR A 204 6.80 26.99 23.13
C THR A 204 7.69 28.00 22.38
N LEU A 205 7.75 27.97 21.06
CA LEU A 205 8.42 29.03 20.29
C LEU A 205 7.64 30.36 20.37
N LEU A 206 7.73 30.98 21.56
CA LEU A 206 7.47 32.42 21.69
C LEU A 206 8.53 33.19 20.91
N PRO A 207 8.28 34.44 20.47
CA PRO A 207 9.19 35.25 19.64
C PRO A 207 10.61 35.48 20.17
N SER A 208 10.98 34.87 21.28
CA SER A 208 12.29 34.99 21.94
C SER A 208 13.16 33.72 21.88
N SER A 209 12.75 32.64 21.15
CA SER A 209 13.57 31.46 21.03
C SER A 209 14.71 31.65 20.02
N THR A 210 15.87 31.09 20.33
CA THR A 210 17.07 31.11 19.47
C THR A 210 17.01 30.08 18.34
N ALA A 211 15.88 29.39 18.14
CA ALA A 211 15.68 28.50 17.00
C ALA A 211 15.52 29.31 15.74
N SER A 212 16.33 29.04 14.74
CA SER A 212 16.21 29.68 13.43
C SER A 212 14.92 29.21 12.75
N PRO A 213 14.20 30.10 12.01
CA PRO A 213 13.09 29.66 11.20
C PRO A 213 13.55 28.55 10.25
N GLY A 214 12.90 27.35 10.31
CA GLY A 214 13.15 26.21 9.41
C GLY A 214 13.94 25.05 10.03
N ASP A 215 14.43 25.15 11.28
CA ASP A 215 14.90 23.97 12.02
C ASP A 215 13.76 23.00 12.33
N CYS A 216 12.54 23.40 12.08
CA CYS A 216 11.31 22.64 12.34
C CYS A 216 10.21 23.10 11.37
N ILE A 217 9.17 22.28 11.19
CA ILE A 217 7.99 22.61 10.41
C ILE A 217 6.89 23.19 11.31
N THR A 218 6.26 24.26 10.88
CA THR A 218 5.09 24.81 11.58
C THR A 218 3.84 24.10 11.08
N PRO A 219 3.07 23.45 11.96
CA PRO A 219 1.80 22.85 11.60
C PRO A 219 0.84 23.83 10.95
N ALA A 220 0.02 23.37 10.02
CA ALA A 220 -1.02 24.16 9.37
C ALA A 220 -2.00 24.75 10.40
N PRO A 221 -2.67 25.87 10.09
CA PRO A 221 -3.66 26.48 11.00
C PRO A 221 -4.72 25.49 11.45
N GLY A 222 -4.92 25.38 12.76
CA GLY A 222 -5.88 24.46 13.36
C GLY A 222 -5.35 23.05 13.62
N SER A 223 -4.07 22.78 13.33
CA SER A 223 -3.37 21.56 13.68
C SER A 223 -2.36 21.77 14.80
N THR A 224 -2.04 20.70 15.53
CA THR A 224 -1.02 20.70 16.59
C THR A 224 0.27 20.00 16.17
N SER A 225 0.26 19.29 15.04
CA SER A 225 1.39 18.59 14.43
C SER A 225 1.30 18.69 12.90
N ALA A 226 2.41 18.68 12.20
CA ALA A 226 2.48 18.51 10.74
C ALA A 226 2.51 17.04 10.32
N SER A 227 2.40 16.12 11.27
CA SER A 227 2.40 14.66 11.06
C SER A 227 3.60 14.13 10.26
N THR A 228 4.75 14.80 10.34
CA THR A 228 5.95 14.41 9.55
C THR A 228 6.44 12.99 9.85
N HIS A 229 6.14 12.47 11.02
CA HIS A 229 6.42 11.09 11.46
C HIS A 229 5.21 10.15 11.32
N ASN A 230 4.26 10.47 10.47
CA ASN A 230 3.07 9.65 10.20
C ASN A 230 2.82 9.59 8.68
N ALA A 231 3.87 9.35 7.92
CA ALA A 231 3.82 9.32 6.46
C ALA A 231 3.78 7.90 5.90
N GLY A 232 3.22 6.95 6.63
CA GLY A 232 2.85 5.67 6.04
C GLY A 232 1.88 5.91 4.86
N GLU A 233 2.00 5.13 3.78
CA GLU A 233 1.26 5.34 2.53
C GLU A 233 1.49 6.74 1.93
N PRO A 234 2.73 7.20 1.74
CA PRO A 234 2.98 8.53 1.21
C PRO A 234 2.63 8.60 -0.28
N SER A 235 1.86 9.60 -0.65
CA SER A 235 1.55 9.91 -2.05
C SER A 235 2.28 11.19 -2.45
N ILE A 236 2.81 11.27 -3.70
CA ILE A 236 3.66 12.39 -4.13
C ILE A 236 3.23 12.96 -5.48
N GLY A 237 3.28 14.28 -5.63
CA GLY A 237 3.06 14.99 -6.88
C GLY A 237 3.97 16.19 -7.06
N VAL A 238 4.13 16.68 -8.28
CA VAL A 238 4.90 17.90 -8.58
C VAL A 238 4.09 18.83 -9.46
N ASN A 239 3.92 20.07 -9.03
CA ASN A 239 3.40 21.14 -9.87
C ASN A 239 4.47 21.59 -10.88
N TRP A 240 4.32 21.26 -12.15
CA TRP A 240 5.30 21.59 -13.18
C TRP A 240 5.42 23.09 -13.48
N LYS A 241 4.39 23.88 -13.17
CA LYS A 241 4.42 25.32 -13.35
C LYS A 241 5.33 26.01 -12.33
N THR A 242 5.22 25.60 -11.05
CA THR A 242 5.96 26.23 -9.95
C THR A 242 7.21 25.44 -9.54
N GLY A 243 7.28 24.14 -9.87
CA GLY A 243 8.35 23.22 -9.47
C GLY A 243 8.23 22.73 -8.03
N LYS A 244 7.14 23.05 -7.34
CA LYS A 244 6.90 22.60 -5.96
C LYS A 244 6.43 21.15 -5.96
N ALA A 245 7.01 20.35 -5.08
CA ALA A 245 6.57 19.00 -4.80
C ALA A 245 5.61 18.98 -3.60
N PHE A 246 4.75 17.97 -3.57
CA PHE A 246 3.82 17.71 -2.48
C PHE A 246 3.92 16.24 -2.08
N ILE A 247 3.86 15.97 -0.79
CA ILE A 247 3.80 14.63 -0.25
C ILE A 247 2.76 14.58 0.87
N GLU A 248 1.95 13.51 0.89
CA GLU A 248 1.02 13.28 2.01
C GLU A 248 1.74 12.65 3.20
N ALA A 249 1.38 13.08 4.39
CA ALA A 249 1.78 12.52 5.67
C ALA A 249 0.52 12.41 6.55
N GLY A 250 -0.12 11.24 6.56
CA GLY A 250 -1.45 11.08 7.12
C GLY A 250 -2.45 12.05 6.47
N ASN A 251 -3.12 12.88 7.25
CA ASN A 251 -4.04 13.90 6.72
C ASN A 251 -3.40 15.29 6.47
N HIS A 252 -2.07 15.34 6.34
CA HIS A 252 -1.31 16.56 6.06
C HIS A 252 -0.67 16.51 4.68
N THR A 253 -0.81 17.59 3.92
CA THR A 253 -0.16 17.81 2.63
C THR A 253 1.08 18.66 2.85
N LEU A 254 2.27 18.06 2.80
CA LEU A 254 3.54 18.75 2.95
C LEU A 254 4.02 19.25 1.60
N ARG A 255 4.20 20.57 1.47
CA ARG A 255 4.77 21.19 0.27
C ARG A 255 6.28 21.31 0.40
N VAL A 256 7.01 20.93 -0.65
CA VAL A 256 8.47 20.97 -0.67
C VAL A 256 8.95 21.82 -1.83
N THR A 257 9.78 22.82 -1.51
CA THR A 257 10.45 23.67 -2.51
C THR A 257 11.94 23.35 -2.54
N PHE A 258 12.44 22.92 -3.71
CA PHE A 258 13.86 22.65 -3.89
C PHE A 258 14.57 23.85 -4.50
N ASP A 259 15.71 24.25 -3.91
CA ASP A 259 16.61 25.25 -4.49
C ASP A 259 17.78 24.54 -5.19
N ASP A 260 17.69 24.41 -6.51
CA ASP A 260 18.73 23.82 -7.36
C ASP A 260 19.92 24.77 -7.64
N ALA A 261 19.86 26.04 -7.23
CA ALA A 261 21.01 26.97 -7.34
C ALA A 261 22.11 26.61 -6.35
N VAL A 262 21.78 25.94 -5.28
CA VAL A 262 22.73 25.43 -4.27
C VAL A 262 23.07 23.98 -4.57
N LYS A 263 24.26 23.53 -4.24
CA LYS A 263 24.68 22.14 -4.44
C LYS A 263 25.34 21.58 -3.17
N PRO A 264 24.77 20.51 -2.59
CA PRO A 264 23.52 19.85 -2.99
C PRO A 264 22.33 20.80 -2.92
N ALA A 265 21.28 20.50 -3.69
CA ALA A 265 20.03 21.26 -3.62
C ALA A 265 19.49 21.24 -2.18
N THR A 266 18.84 22.30 -1.77
CA THR A 266 18.20 22.41 -0.46
C THR A 266 16.70 22.25 -0.60
N ALA A 267 16.02 21.83 0.48
CA ALA A 267 14.59 21.63 0.51
C ALA A 267 13.97 22.47 1.64
N VAL A 268 12.93 23.22 1.31
CA VAL A 268 12.09 23.93 2.30
C VAL A 268 10.76 23.22 2.38
N TRP A 269 10.38 22.84 3.59
CA TRP A 269 9.16 22.09 3.91
C TRP A 269 8.13 23.00 4.56
N GLU A 270 6.87 22.87 4.14
CA GLU A 270 5.75 23.65 4.66
C GLU A 270 4.53 22.74 4.78
N ASP A 271 3.84 22.76 5.91
CA ASP A 271 2.56 22.09 6.07
C ASP A 271 1.44 22.94 5.43
N ARG A 272 0.88 22.42 4.36
CA ARG A 272 -0.21 23.02 3.58
C ARG A 272 -1.48 22.19 3.64
N ARG A 273 -1.70 21.53 4.76
CA ARG A 273 -2.87 20.70 5.00
C ARG A 273 -4.15 21.39 4.53
N SER A 274 -4.97 20.65 3.81
CA SER A 274 -6.34 21.08 3.52
C SER A 274 -7.15 21.19 4.82
N PRO A 275 -7.85 22.31 5.05
CA PRO A 275 -8.73 22.44 6.23
C PRO A 275 -9.91 21.47 6.23
N PHE A 276 -10.13 20.77 5.11
CA PHE A 276 -11.17 19.76 4.93
C PHE A 276 -10.68 18.34 5.19
N ALA A 277 -9.37 18.12 5.32
CA ALA A 277 -8.77 16.82 5.65
C ALA A 277 -8.80 16.60 7.16
N GLN A 278 -9.87 15.99 7.67
CA GLN A 278 -10.08 15.79 9.11
C GLN A 278 -9.66 14.39 9.59
N VAL A 279 -9.97 13.36 8.81
CA VAL A 279 -9.69 11.97 9.11
C VAL A 279 -8.99 11.36 7.90
N SER A 280 -8.02 10.48 8.13
CA SER A 280 -7.42 9.69 7.08
C SER A 280 -7.37 8.23 7.54
N LEU A 281 -7.99 7.36 6.75
CA LEU A 281 -7.73 5.91 6.79
C LEU A 281 -6.66 5.57 5.76
N ASP A 282 -6.79 6.13 4.52
CA ASP A 282 -5.79 6.02 3.46
C ASP A 282 -5.60 7.40 2.82
N PRO A 283 -4.44 8.04 2.95
CA PRO A 283 -4.17 9.33 2.32
C PRO A 283 -3.75 9.14 0.85
N ILE A 284 -4.30 9.93 -0.06
CA ILE A 284 -3.90 9.96 -1.47
C ILE A 284 -3.73 11.39 -1.95
N LEU A 285 -2.63 11.64 -2.66
CA LEU A 285 -2.37 12.89 -3.37
C LEU A 285 -2.23 12.62 -4.87
N PHE A 286 -2.84 13.47 -5.67
CA PHE A 286 -2.64 13.47 -7.11
C PHE A 286 -2.43 14.88 -7.62
N THR A 287 -1.38 15.12 -8.40
CA THR A 287 -1.20 16.37 -9.13
C THR A 287 -1.43 16.13 -10.61
N ASP A 288 -2.47 16.78 -11.17
CA ASP A 288 -2.73 16.80 -12.61
C ASP A 288 -1.71 17.74 -13.28
N ASP A 289 -0.51 17.23 -13.43
CA ASP A 289 0.68 17.97 -13.84
C ASP A 289 0.67 18.40 -15.32
N GLY A 290 1.65 19.18 -15.72
CA GLY A 290 1.77 19.68 -17.09
C GLY A 290 2.17 18.63 -18.13
N ARG A 291 2.52 17.40 -17.73
CA ARG A 291 3.05 16.35 -18.63
C ARG A 291 2.07 15.98 -19.74
N LEU A 292 0.79 15.85 -19.41
CA LEU A 292 -0.28 15.56 -20.37
C LEU A 292 -1.14 16.78 -20.70
N GLY A 293 -0.70 17.99 -20.31
CA GLY A 293 -1.45 19.23 -20.49
C GLY A 293 -2.38 19.56 -19.34
N GLY A 294 -2.22 18.93 -18.18
CA GLY A 294 -2.93 19.25 -16.95
C GLY A 294 -2.65 20.66 -16.46
N PRO A 295 -3.60 21.30 -15.76
CA PRO A 295 -3.46 22.68 -15.28
C PRO A 295 -2.59 22.84 -14.04
N ASN A 296 -1.99 21.75 -13.54
CA ASN A 296 -1.22 21.67 -12.30
C ASN A 296 -2.07 21.81 -11.03
N ARG A 297 -3.29 21.29 -11.06
CA ARG A 297 -4.16 21.14 -9.89
C ARG A 297 -3.67 19.98 -9.02
N THR A 298 -3.54 20.21 -7.72
CA THR A 298 -3.21 19.16 -6.75
C THR A 298 -4.44 18.80 -5.93
N PHE A 299 -4.73 17.52 -5.83
CA PHE A 299 -5.80 16.94 -5.03
C PHE A 299 -5.22 16.30 -3.79
N SER A 300 -5.89 16.47 -2.65
CA SER A 300 -5.68 15.72 -1.41
C SER A 300 -6.98 14.99 -1.08
N SER A 301 -6.92 13.69 -0.94
CA SER A 301 -8.04 12.79 -0.72
C SER A 301 -7.78 11.95 0.52
N GLN A 302 -8.75 11.94 1.43
CA GLN A 302 -8.66 11.24 2.72
C GLN A 302 -9.83 10.27 2.82
N LEU A 303 -9.57 8.98 2.91
CA LEU A 303 -10.63 7.98 3.04
C LEU A 303 -11.37 8.15 4.37
N ASN A 304 -12.68 8.19 4.31
CA ASN A 304 -13.56 8.33 5.46
C ASN A 304 -14.72 7.31 5.34
N GLY A 305 -14.42 6.03 5.57
CA GLY A 305 -15.37 4.94 5.41
C GLY A 305 -15.78 4.71 3.95
N VAL A 306 -17.03 5.02 3.60
CA VAL A 306 -17.59 4.77 2.25
C VAL A 306 -17.51 5.99 1.31
N THR A 307 -16.70 6.97 1.63
CA THR A 307 -16.51 8.20 0.85
C THR A 307 -15.16 8.82 1.18
N SER A 308 -14.84 9.94 0.56
CA SER A 308 -13.58 10.62 0.74
C SER A 308 -13.81 12.10 1.10
N GLU A 309 -12.94 12.65 1.94
CA GLU A 309 -12.76 14.09 2.16
C GLU A 309 -11.82 14.63 1.08
N LEU A 310 -12.28 14.74 -0.16
CA LEU A 310 -11.48 15.22 -1.28
C LEU A 310 -11.54 16.74 -1.39
N SER A 311 -10.39 17.37 -1.53
CA SER A 311 -10.24 18.79 -1.85
C SER A 311 -9.13 18.99 -2.89
N TYR A 312 -9.13 20.16 -3.55
CA TYR A 312 -8.06 20.50 -4.47
C TYR A 312 -7.54 21.92 -4.26
N THR A 313 -6.34 22.16 -4.74
CA THR A 313 -5.69 23.48 -4.80
C THR A 313 -5.17 23.76 -6.21
N ASP A 314 -5.30 25.01 -6.66
CA ASP A 314 -4.74 25.55 -7.90
C ASP A 314 -3.59 26.54 -7.66
N ASP A 315 -3.21 26.77 -6.38
CA ASP A 315 -2.23 27.76 -5.95
C ASP A 315 -1.23 27.20 -4.91
N ASP A 316 -0.83 25.96 -5.09
CA ASP A 316 0.18 25.29 -4.28
C ASP A 316 -0.18 25.19 -2.78
N GLY A 317 -1.44 24.99 -2.46
CA GLY A 317 -1.92 24.78 -1.09
C GLY A 317 -2.17 26.06 -0.30
N GLU A 318 -2.12 27.24 -0.95
CA GLU A 318 -2.50 28.51 -0.27
C GLU A 318 -4.02 28.56 -0.02
N HIS A 319 -4.80 28.03 -0.97
CA HIS A 319 -6.25 27.87 -0.82
C HIS A 319 -6.70 26.48 -1.28
N TRP A 320 -7.66 25.92 -0.59
CA TRP A 320 -8.27 24.64 -0.89
C TRP A 320 -9.75 24.77 -1.19
N THR A 321 -10.23 24.03 -2.17
CA THR A 321 -11.64 23.93 -2.54
C THR A 321 -12.14 22.54 -2.20
N PRO A 322 -13.17 22.38 -1.36
CA PRO A 322 -13.75 21.07 -1.08
C PRO A 322 -14.57 20.59 -2.29
N THR A 323 -14.72 19.28 -2.40
CA THR A 323 -15.41 18.63 -3.50
C THR A 323 -16.53 17.71 -2.99
N GLN A 324 -17.19 17.01 -3.90
CA GLN A 324 -18.14 15.95 -3.55
C GLN A 324 -17.47 14.75 -2.83
N GLY A 325 -16.15 14.57 -3.01
CA GLY A 325 -15.39 13.45 -2.48
C GLY A 325 -15.29 12.31 -3.47
N SER A 326 -16.33 11.52 -3.63
CA SER A 326 -16.38 10.38 -4.53
C SER A 326 -17.75 10.26 -5.21
N GLY A 327 -17.85 9.42 -6.24
CA GLY A 327 -19.14 8.92 -6.76
C GLY A 327 -19.73 7.83 -5.87
N GLN A 328 -20.97 7.43 -6.16
CA GLN A 328 -21.65 6.35 -5.45
C GLN A 328 -22.11 5.27 -6.44
N PRO A 329 -21.96 3.97 -6.10
CA PRO A 329 -21.26 3.45 -4.93
C PRO A 329 -19.75 3.70 -5.00
N ALA A 330 -19.12 3.78 -3.85
CA ALA A 330 -17.68 3.79 -3.65
C ALA A 330 -17.28 2.66 -2.71
N GLY A 331 -16.02 2.25 -2.74
CA GLY A 331 -15.46 1.27 -1.82
C GLY A 331 -15.12 1.90 -0.47
N ILE A 332 -14.71 1.04 0.45
CA ILE A 332 -14.38 1.37 1.83
C ILE A 332 -12.88 1.30 2.13
N ASP A 333 -12.07 0.98 1.10
CA ASP A 333 -10.65 0.71 1.23
C ASP A 333 -9.90 1.07 -0.06
N HIS A 334 -8.59 1.25 0.01
CA HIS A 334 -7.67 1.45 -1.11
C HIS A 334 -8.15 2.50 -2.14
N GLN A 335 -8.48 3.70 -1.67
CA GLN A 335 -8.83 4.77 -2.57
C GLN A 335 -7.63 5.20 -3.42
N THR A 336 -7.89 5.64 -4.63
CA THR A 336 -6.89 6.28 -5.49
C THR A 336 -7.52 7.37 -6.32
N VAL A 337 -6.76 8.45 -6.55
CA VAL A 337 -7.16 9.57 -7.43
C VAL A 337 -6.14 9.70 -8.55
N GLY A 338 -6.63 9.83 -9.77
CA GLY A 338 -5.79 10.06 -10.93
C GLY A 338 -6.55 10.75 -12.05
N GLY A 339 -5.85 11.25 -13.05
CA GLY A 339 -6.49 11.96 -14.13
C GLY A 339 -5.63 12.06 -15.38
N GLY A 340 -6.23 12.55 -16.45
CA GLY A 340 -5.57 12.76 -17.73
C GLY A 340 -6.55 13.04 -18.87
N PRO A 341 -6.06 13.06 -20.12
CA PRO A 341 -6.85 13.34 -21.29
C PRO A 341 -8.07 12.41 -21.41
N TYR A 342 -9.11 12.88 -22.04
CA TYR A 342 -10.23 12.02 -22.42
C TYR A 342 -9.89 11.12 -23.60
N ALA A 343 -10.31 9.85 -23.54
CA ALA A 343 -10.38 9.00 -24.71
C ALA A 343 -11.40 9.54 -25.72
N ALA A 344 -11.12 9.40 -27.02
CA ALA A 344 -12.04 9.86 -28.07
C ALA A 344 -13.19 8.85 -28.31
N PRO A 345 -14.44 9.31 -28.44
CA PRO A 345 -14.87 10.72 -28.33
C PRO A 345 -14.97 11.18 -26.87
N ALA A 346 -14.52 12.40 -26.59
CA ALA A 346 -14.67 12.97 -25.28
C ALA A 346 -16.15 13.17 -24.91
N PRO A 347 -16.54 12.98 -23.64
CA PRO A 347 -17.92 13.16 -23.20
C PRO A 347 -18.46 14.57 -23.46
N LEU A 348 -19.74 14.68 -23.82
CA LEU A 348 -20.40 15.99 -23.95
C LEU A 348 -20.60 16.72 -22.60
N THR A 349 -20.52 15.96 -21.52
CA THR A 349 -20.64 16.44 -20.12
C THR A 349 -19.40 17.17 -19.62
N ARG A 350 -18.26 17.05 -20.34
CA ARG A 350 -17.04 17.74 -19.92
C ARG A 350 -17.24 19.24 -19.79
N ALA A 351 -16.83 19.77 -18.65
CA ALA A 351 -16.80 21.20 -18.38
C ALA A 351 -15.56 21.88 -18.97
N SER A 352 -15.14 23.00 -18.44
CA SER A 352 -13.96 23.74 -18.90
C SER A 352 -12.62 23.07 -18.49
N TYR A 353 -12.66 22.06 -17.64
CA TYR A 353 -11.45 21.34 -17.21
C TYR A 353 -10.97 20.40 -18.33
N PRO A 354 -9.64 20.39 -18.64
CA PRO A 354 -9.16 19.69 -19.83
C PRO A 354 -9.14 18.17 -19.69
N HIS A 355 -9.05 17.65 -18.46
CA HIS A 355 -8.86 16.24 -18.14
C HIS A 355 -10.08 15.62 -17.45
N ALA A 356 -10.25 14.31 -17.61
CA ALA A 356 -11.06 13.50 -16.72
C ALA A 356 -10.29 13.26 -15.41
N ILE A 357 -10.98 13.36 -14.27
CA ILE A 357 -10.46 12.95 -12.97
C ILE A 357 -11.21 11.71 -12.53
N TYR A 358 -10.50 10.70 -12.06
CA TYR A 358 -11.04 9.44 -11.58
C TYR A 358 -10.79 9.30 -10.08
N TYR A 359 -11.79 8.85 -9.37
CA TYR A 359 -11.71 8.35 -8.01
C TYR A 359 -12.06 6.87 -8.06
N CYS A 360 -11.13 6.00 -7.65
CA CYS A 360 -11.36 4.56 -7.57
C CYS A 360 -11.15 4.10 -6.13
N SER A 361 -11.93 3.12 -5.71
CA SER A 361 -11.83 2.51 -4.38
C SER A 361 -12.45 1.12 -4.38
N GLN A 362 -12.07 0.31 -3.42
CA GLN A 362 -12.42 -1.09 -3.30
C GLN A 362 -13.44 -1.31 -2.19
N ASP A 363 -14.37 -2.24 -2.40
CA ASP A 363 -15.23 -2.78 -1.36
C ASP A 363 -15.10 -4.32 -1.28
N VAL A 364 -15.98 -4.97 -0.52
CA VAL A 364 -15.96 -6.42 -0.28
C VAL A 364 -16.23 -7.25 -1.55
N VAL A 365 -16.87 -6.70 -2.58
CA VAL A 365 -17.34 -7.44 -3.77
C VAL A 365 -16.68 -7.00 -5.07
N THR A 366 -16.17 -5.77 -5.15
CA THR A 366 -15.54 -5.22 -6.34
C THR A 366 -14.81 -3.92 -6.02
N ALA A 367 -14.05 -3.40 -6.97
CA ALA A 367 -13.62 -2.01 -6.96
C ALA A 367 -14.48 -1.18 -7.91
N PHE A 368 -14.67 0.08 -7.57
CA PHE A 368 -15.44 1.05 -8.34
C PHE A 368 -14.57 2.21 -8.78
N CYS A 369 -14.74 2.68 -10.00
CA CYS A 369 -14.20 3.95 -10.46
C CYS A 369 -15.31 4.93 -10.83
N SER A 370 -15.26 6.13 -10.27
CA SER A 370 -16.12 7.26 -10.60
C SER A 370 -15.34 8.28 -11.42
N ARG A 371 -15.97 8.90 -12.40
CA ARG A 371 -15.35 9.95 -13.22
C ARG A 371 -15.95 11.31 -12.90
N SER A 372 -15.07 12.30 -12.80
CA SER A 372 -15.41 13.72 -12.81
C SER A 372 -15.09 14.34 -14.16
N ASP A 373 -16.04 15.12 -14.68
CA ASP A 373 -15.93 15.88 -15.95
C ASP A 373 -15.73 17.38 -15.68
N ASP A 374 -15.64 17.82 -14.44
CA ASP A 374 -15.50 19.22 -13.99
C ASP A 374 -14.26 19.50 -13.14
N GLY A 375 -13.24 18.64 -13.28
CA GLY A 375 -11.95 18.80 -12.61
C GLY A 375 -11.98 18.40 -11.14
N GLY A 376 -12.73 17.37 -10.79
CA GLY A 376 -12.79 16.76 -9.47
C GLY A 376 -13.82 17.39 -8.54
N LEU A 377 -14.62 18.39 -9.00
CA LEU A 377 -15.60 19.05 -8.15
C LEU A 377 -16.80 18.13 -7.86
N THR A 378 -17.30 17.45 -8.89
CA THR A 378 -18.37 16.46 -8.75
C THR A 378 -17.99 15.17 -9.49
N PHE A 379 -18.50 14.02 -9.01
CA PHE A 379 -18.24 12.70 -9.58
C PHE A 379 -19.54 12.04 -10.02
N GLY A 380 -19.47 11.36 -11.16
CA GLY A 380 -20.51 10.47 -11.66
C GLY A 380 -20.64 9.19 -10.82
N PRO A 381 -21.51 8.25 -11.25
CA PRO A 381 -21.69 7.01 -10.54
C PRO A 381 -20.40 6.15 -10.57
N GLY A 382 -20.18 5.38 -9.50
CA GLY A 382 -19.14 4.35 -9.45
C GLY A 382 -19.45 3.21 -10.40
N ILE A 383 -18.54 2.93 -11.30
CA ILE A 383 -18.62 1.82 -12.27
C ILE A 383 -17.73 0.68 -11.77
N PRO A 384 -18.25 -0.55 -11.61
CA PRO A 384 -17.44 -1.71 -11.24
C PRO A 384 -16.34 -1.97 -12.27
N ILE A 385 -15.09 -2.16 -11.80
CA ILE A 385 -13.95 -2.38 -12.70
C ILE A 385 -13.55 -3.85 -12.84
N TYR A 386 -13.84 -4.67 -11.82
CA TYR A 386 -13.75 -6.13 -11.80
C TYR A 386 -14.68 -6.68 -10.71
N THR A 387 -14.79 -8.00 -10.59
CA THR A 387 -15.50 -8.65 -9.48
C THR A 387 -14.50 -9.46 -8.66
N PHE A 388 -14.73 -9.58 -7.35
CA PHE A 388 -14.02 -10.57 -6.55
C PHE A 388 -14.54 -11.97 -6.86
N GLU A 389 -13.64 -12.94 -6.80
CA GLU A 389 -14.02 -14.34 -6.92
C GLU A 389 -14.85 -14.74 -5.71
N HIS A 390 -16.01 -15.35 -5.98
CA HIS A 390 -16.86 -16.04 -5.00
C HIS A 390 -17.27 -15.27 -3.74
N VAL A 391 -18.06 -14.24 -3.88
CA VAL A 391 -18.86 -13.80 -2.75
C VAL A 391 -20.02 -14.82 -2.55
N ASN A 392 -19.93 -15.65 -1.53
CA ASN A 392 -20.92 -16.69 -1.18
C ASN A 392 -21.20 -17.71 -2.31
N GLY A 393 -20.21 -18.06 -3.11
CA GLY A 393 -20.38 -19.06 -4.17
C GLY A 393 -21.20 -18.57 -5.37
N VAL A 394 -21.37 -17.27 -5.53
CA VAL A 394 -22.06 -16.66 -6.67
C VAL A 394 -21.07 -15.81 -7.46
N ASP A 395 -20.81 -16.19 -8.72
CA ASP A 395 -20.12 -15.34 -9.67
C ASP A 395 -21.04 -14.15 -10.00
N LEU A 396 -20.60 -12.94 -9.68
CA LEU A 396 -21.33 -11.73 -10.03
C LEU A 396 -20.94 -11.31 -11.45
N PRO A 397 -21.82 -11.36 -12.45
CA PRO A 397 -21.51 -11.07 -13.84
C PRO A 397 -21.48 -9.56 -14.14
N ILE A 398 -20.87 -8.75 -13.25
CA ILE A 398 -20.98 -7.29 -13.34
C ILE A 398 -19.81 -6.69 -14.13
N ALA A 399 -18.65 -7.37 -14.21
CA ALA A 399 -17.48 -6.89 -14.92
C ALA A 399 -16.85 -7.98 -15.79
N SER A 400 -16.05 -7.58 -16.77
CA SER A 400 -15.39 -8.50 -17.71
C SER A 400 -14.05 -9.02 -17.17
N GLY A 401 -14.03 -9.50 -15.94
CA GLY A 401 -12.87 -10.11 -15.29
C GLY A 401 -13.00 -10.17 -13.78
N THR A 402 -12.19 -11.01 -13.18
CA THR A 402 -12.19 -11.27 -11.74
C THR A 402 -10.80 -10.99 -11.20
N CYS A 403 -10.70 -10.17 -10.17
CA CYS A 403 -9.48 -9.95 -9.39
C CYS A 403 -9.81 -10.09 -7.91
N GLY A 404 -8.82 -10.52 -7.12
CA GLY A 404 -8.83 -10.47 -5.67
C GLY A 404 -7.81 -9.46 -5.17
N GLY A 405 -7.71 -9.29 -3.86
CA GLY A 405 -6.73 -8.39 -3.24
C GLY A 405 -6.97 -6.91 -3.52
N LEU A 406 -6.00 -6.13 -3.15
CA LEU A 406 -6.03 -4.68 -3.24
C LEU A 406 -5.57 -4.22 -4.63
N HIS A 407 -6.00 -3.03 -5.05
CA HIS A 407 -5.57 -2.42 -6.31
C HIS A 407 -4.61 -1.27 -6.06
N GLY A 408 -3.63 -1.10 -6.94
CA GLY A 408 -2.75 0.06 -6.92
C GLY A 408 -3.38 1.31 -7.56
N HIS A 409 -2.56 2.31 -7.80
CA HIS A 409 -3.00 3.64 -8.19
C HIS A 409 -3.55 3.71 -9.62
N VAL A 410 -4.69 4.41 -9.80
CA VAL A 410 -5.27 4.68 -11.13
C VAL A 410 -4.36 5.59 -11.94
N ARG A 411 -4.11 5.24 -13.21
CA ARG A 411 -3.30 6.04 -14.14
C ARG A 411 -4.02 6.20 -15.48
N VAL A 412 -3.84 7.36 -16.09
CA VAL A 412 -4.43 7.67 -17.40
C VAL A 412 -3.30 7.88 -18.41
N ALA A 413 -3.39 7.19 -19.55
CA ALA A 413 -2.45 7.31 -20.66
C ALA A 413 -2.73 8.53 -21.53
N PRO A 414 -1.77 8.98 -22.38
CA PRO A 414 -1.95 10.10 -23.29
C PRO A 414 -3.15 9.97 -24.25
N ASP A 415 -3.56 8.76 -24.59
CA ASP A 415 -4.74 8.50 -25.44
C ASP A 415 -6.07 8.43 -24.66
N GLY A 416 -6.03 8.69 -23.35
CA GLY A 416 -7.19 8.65 -22.48
C GLY A 416 -7.57 7.25 -21.97
N THR A 417 -6.77 6.23 -22.28
CA THR A 417 -6.97 4.89 -21.70
C THR A 417 -6.67 4.93 -20.21
N VAL A 418 -7.57 4.37 -19.40
CA VAL A 418 -7.46 4.32 -17.94
C VAL A 418 -7.02 2.94 -17.50
N TYR A 419 -6.12 2.88 -16.52
CA TYR A 419 -5.55 1.66 -15.96
C TYR A 419 -5.67 1.65 -14.45
N VAL A 420 -6.11 0.52 -13.88
CA VAL A 420 -6.07 0.23 -12.44
C VAL A 420 -5.37 -1.12 -12.26
N PRO A 421 -4.16 -1.16 -11.71
CA PRO A 421 -3.40 -2.39 -11.53
C PRO A 421 -3.93 -3.19 -10.33
N ASN A 422 -3.74 -4.52 -10.37
CA ASN A 422 -4.09 -5.42 -9.28
C ASN A 422 -3.16 -6.65 -9.33
N ASP A 423 -2.71 -7.16 -8.18
CA ASP A 423 -1.77 -8.28 -8.13
C ASP A 423 -2.43 -9.65 -8.37
N ASP A 424 -3.74 -9.78 -8.19
CA ASP A 424 -4.41 -11.07 -8.07
C ASP A 424 -5.62 -11.22 -9.01
N CYS A 425 -5.38 -11.18 -10.33
CA CYS A 425 -6.41 -11.33 -11.35
C CYS A 425 -6.42 -12.72 -11.98
N LEU A 426 -7.59 -13.26 -12.30
CA LEU A 426 -7.72 -14.53 -13.02
C LEU A 426 -7.44 -14.34 -14.51
N ASP A 427 -6.55 -15.17 -15.07
CA ASP A 427 -6.39 -15.29 -16.52
C ASP A 427 -7.51 -16.15 -17.14
N ALA A 428 -7.53 -16.26 -18.45
CA ALA A 428 -8.54 -17.06 -19.18
C ALA A 428 -8.53 -18.56 -18.84
N ASN A 429 -7.50 -19.05 -18.17
CA ASN A 429 -7.35 -20.45 -17.74
C ASN A 429 -7.67 -20.62 -16.24
N GLY A 430 -8.11 -19.57 -15.56
CA GLY A 430 -8.37 -19.57 -14.12
C GLY A 430 -7.10 -19.57 -13.26
N VAL A 431 -5.98 -19.10 -13.81
CA VAL A 431 -4.72 -18.95 -13.06
C VAL A 431 -4.62 -17.50 -12.57
N ARG A 432 -4.31 -17.34 -11.29
CA ARG A 432 -4.11 -16.03 -10.66
C ARG A 432 -2.78 -15.41 -11.06
N ARG A 433 -2.82 -14.14 -11.46
CA ARG A 433 -1.68 -13.40 -11.98
C ARG A 433 -1.81 -11.92 -11.68
N PRO A 434 -0.68 -11.19 -11.58
CA PRO A 434 -0.70 -9.75 -11.67
C PRO A 434 -1.37 -9.30 -12.97
N GLY A 435 -2.18 -8.25 -12.90
CA GLY A 435 -2.94 -7.78 -14.03
C GLY A 435 -3.41 -6.33 -13.89
N VAL A 436 -4.13 -5.87 -14.86
CA VAL A 436 -4.63 -4.49 -14.92
C VAL A 436 -6.05 -4.44 -15.46
N ALA A 437 -6.93 -3.73 -14.79
CA ALA A 437 -8.22 -3.34 -15.34
C ALA A 437 -8.03 -2.14 -16.29
N VAL A 438 -8.55 -2.25 -17.50
CA VAL A 438 -8.34 -1.27 -18.58
C VAL A 438 -9.67 -0.76 -19.09
N SER A 439 -9.82 0.57 -19.17
CA SER A 439 -10.94 1.22 -19.84
C SER A 439 -10.45 2.10 -21.00
N THR A 440 -11.09 1.97 -22.16
CA THR A 440 -10.79 2.78 -23.35
C THR A 440 -11.94 3.72 -23.73
N ASP A 441 -12.94 3.83 -22.88
CA ASP A 441 -14.18 4.57 -23.10
C ASP A 441 -14.52 5.53 -21.95
N ASN A 442 -13.47 6.11 -21.34
CA ASN A 442 -13.58 7.08 -20.25
C ASN A 442 -14.23 6.49 -18.98
N GLY A 443 -13.91 5.26 -18.62
CA GLY A 443 -14.36 4.61 -17.40
C GLY A 443 -15.77 4.03 -17.44
N LEU A 444 -16.39 3.93 -18.65
CA LEU A 444 -17.74 3.40 -18.78
C LEU A 444 -17.77 1.86 -18.82
N SER A 445 -16.72 1.25 -19.34
CA SER A 445 -16.54 -0.20 -19.32
C SER A 445 -15.08 -0.58 -19.09
N TRP A 446 -14.86 -1.79 -18.55
CA TRP A 446 -13.55 -2.25 -18.16
C TRP A 446 -13.29 -3.69 -18.61
N VAL A 447 -12.03 -4.01 -18.84
CA VAL A 447 -11.55 -5.36 -19.15
C VAL A 447 -10.27 -5.64 -18.36
N VAL A 448 -10.21 -6.81 -17.72
CA VAL A 448 -8.99 -7.26 -17.01
C VAL A 448 -8.02 -7.91 -18.01
N ARG A 449 -6.73 -7.59 -17.87
CA ARG A 449 -5.63 -8.12 -18.68
C ARG A 449 -4.47 -8.48 -17.80
N THR A 450 -4.07 -9.75 -17.83
CA THR A 450 -3.06 -10.31 -16.93
C THR A 450 -1.68 -10.37 -17.58
N VAL A 451 -0.63 -10.33 -16.74
CA VAL A 451 0.76 -10.54 -17.16
C VAL A 451 1.05 -12.05 -17.19
N PRO A 452 1.30 -12.66 -18.39
CA PRO A 452 1.27 -14.12 -18.54
C PRO A 452 2.35 -14.88 -17.78
N ASP A 453 3.49 -14.27 -17.50
CA ASP A 453 4.63 -14.86 -16.77
C ASP A 453 4.75 -14.36 -15.33
N GLY A 454 3.82 -13.52 -14.88
CA GLY A 454 3.70 -13.10 -13.49
C GLY A 454 3.09 -14.21 -12.64
N VAL A 455 3.49 -14.29 -11.40
CA VAL A 455 2.89 -15.15 -10.36
C VAL A 455 2.51 -14.25 -9.20
N THR A 456 1.23 -14.26 -8.84
CA THR A 456 0.72 -13.44 -7.72
C THR A 456 1.35 -13.87 -6.40
N ALA A 457 1.66 -12.91 -5.55
CA ALA A 457 2.05 -13.16 -4.17
C ALA A 457 0.84 -13.45 -3.25
N GLY A 458 -0.36 -13.26 -3.76
CA GLY A 458 -1.63 -13.52 -3.05
C GLY A 458 -2.40 -12.24 -2.75
N ALA A 459 -3.65 -12.39 -2.36
CA ALA A 459 -4.48 -11.29 -1.89
C ALA A 459 -3.86 -10.67 -0.62
N GLY A 460 -3.69 -9.35 -0.60
CA GLY A 460 -3.02 -8.63 0.49
C GLY A 460 -1.50 -8.53 0.35
N ALA A 461 -0.93 -8.93 -0.80
CA ALA A 461 0.44 -8.56 -1.16
C ALA A 461 0.52 -7.07 -1.50
N SER A 462 1.76 -6.55 -1.54
CA SER A 462 2.05 -5.17 -1.94
C SER A 462 1.45 -4.81 -3.30
N ASP A 463 0.89 -3.63 -3.41
CA ASP A 463 0.24 -3.13 -4.62
C ASP A 463 1.16 -3.15 -5.84
N PRO A 464 0.68 -3.59 -7.00
CA PRO A 464 1.38 -3.39 -8.25
C PRO A 464 1.11 -1.98 -8.79
N SER A 465 1.98 -1.52 -9.69
CA SER A 465 1.87 -0.18 -10.27
C SER A 465 1.95 -0.19 -11.78
N VAL A 466 1.31 0.78 -12.42
CA VAL A 466 1.29 0.95 -13.86
C VAL A 466 1.59 2.39 -14.27
N ALA A 467 2.35 2.58 -15.35
CA ALA A 467 2.56 3.89 -15.95
C ALA A 467 2.50 3.84 -17.47
N ALA A 468 2.14 4.96 -18.09
CA ALA A 468 2.10 5.12 -19.54
C ALA A 468 3.16 6.14 -20.01
N GLY A 469 3.96 5.75 -21.01
CA GLY A 469 4.87 6.62 -21.71
C GLY A 469 4.13 7.52 -22.73
N ALA A 470 4.88 8.46 -23.31
CA ALA A 470 4.33 9.53 -24.16
C ALA A 470 3.51 9.05 -25.39
N ASN A 471 3.75 7.83 -25.89
CA ASN A 471 3.01 7.22 -26.99
C ASN A 471 2.25 5.95 -26.56
N ASN A 472 1.85 5.91 -25.27
CA ASN A 472 1.03 4.84 -24.69
C ASN A 472 1.75 3.49 -24.52
N THR A 473 3.09 3.44 -24.47
CA THR A 473 3.80 2.27 -23.97
C THR A 473 3.51 2.11 -22.48
N ILE A 474 3.02 0.94 -22.08
CA ILE A 474 2.63 0.64 -20.70
C ILE A 474 3.73 -0.15 -20.02
N TYR A 475 4.10 0.31 -18.82
CA TYR A 475 5.04 -0.32 -17.91
C TYR A 475 4.27 -0.77 -16.68
N PHE A 476 4.39 -2.05 -16.33
CA PHE A 476 3.68 -2.65 -15.20
C PHE A 476 4.68 -3.32 -14.26
N GLY A 477 4.86 -2.74 -13.07
CA GLY A 477 5.78 -3.20 -12.03
C GLY A 477 5.04 -3.88 -10.89
N TYR A 478 5.61 -4.97 -10.37
CA TYR A 478 5.00 -5.75 -9.30
C TYR A 478 6.03 -6.54 -8.48
N ALA A 479 5.69 -6.87 -7.25
CA ALA A 479 6.36 -7.89 -6.46
C ALA A 479 5.84 -9.27 -6.90
N ASN A 480 6.72 -10.16 -7.33
CA ASN A 480 6.33 -11.50 -7.76
C ASN A 480 6.38 -12.46 -6.56
N ALA A 481 5.60 -13.54 -6.59
CA ALA A 481 5.54 -14.53 -5.49
C ALA A 481 6.89 -15.16 -5.10
N ASP A 482 7.90 -15.05 -5.95
CA ASP A 482 9.28 -15.47 -5.63
C ASP A 482 10.08 -14.36 -4.87
N GLY A 483 9.44 -13.26 -4.49
CA GLY A 483 10.03 -12.12 -3.80
C GLY A 483 10.73 -11.12 -4.72
N HIS A 484 10.81 -11.37 -6.02
CA HIS A 484 11.59 -10.56 -6.95
C HIS A 484 10.79 -9.38 -7.51
N ALA A 485 11.47 -8.23 -7.69
CA ALA A 485 10.92 -7.06 -8.35
C ALA A 485 10.85 -7.29 -9.87
N LYS A 486 9.65 -7.40 -10.39
CA LYS A 486 9.40 -7.70 -11.81
C LYS A 486 8.71 -6.52 -12.51
N ILE A 487 9.05 -6.31 -13.77
CA ILE A 487 8.39 -5.32 -14.61
C ILE A 487 8.17 -5.85 -16.03
N ALA A 488 6.92 -5.74 -16.50
CA ALA A 488 6.50 -6.09 -17.85
C ALA A 488 6.17 -4.84 -18.67
N VAL A 489 6.30 -4.92 -19.99
CA VAL A 489 6.01 -3.81 -20.91
C VAL A 489 4.99 -4.25 -21.94
N SER A 490 3.99 -3.41 -22.22
CA SER A 490 2.99 -3.60 -23.28
C SER A 490 2.92 -2.37 -24.19
N ARG A 491 2.69 -2.59 -25.49
CA ARG A 491 2.51 -1.53 -26.49
C ARG A 491 1.10 -1.52 -27.10
N ASP A 492 0.22 -2.34 -26.57
CA ASP A 492 -1.14 -2.53 -27.05
C ASP A 492 -2.17 -2.57 -25.92
N ARG A 493 -1.96 -1.74 -24.92
CA ARG A 493 -2.85 -1.57 -23.76
C ARG A 493 -3.01 -2.84 -22.92
N GLY A 494 -1.93 -3.64 -22.77
CA GLY A 494 -1.91 -4.87 -21.98
C GLY A 494 -2.47 -6.12 -22.68
N GLN A 495 -2.75 -6.06 -24.00
CA GLN A 495 -3.17 -7.26 -24.73
C GLN A 495 -2.01 -8.26 -24.88
N HIS A 496 -0.81 -7.74 -25.10
CA HIS A 496 0.42 -8.55 -25.11
C HIS A 496 1.48 -7.88 -24.24
N TRP A 497 2.20 -8.69 -23.50
CA TRP A 497 3.25 -8.25 -22.62
C TRP A 497 4.61 -8.82 -23.04
N THR A 498 5.67 -8.07 -22.83
CA THR A 498 7.02 -8.63 -22.89
C THR A 498 7.20 -9.63 -21.75
N LYS A 499 8.21 -10.49 -21.85
CA LYS A 499 8.67 -11.24 -20.68
C LYS A 499 9.09 -10.25 -19.60
N SER A 500 8.63 -10.47 -18.37
CA SER A 500 8.95 -9.63 -17.23
C SER A 500 10.44 -9.61 -16.94
N ALA A 501 11.01 -8.43 -16.80
CA ALA A 501 12.40 -8.25 -16.39
C ALA A 501 12.47 -8.29 -14.85
N ASP A 502 13.44 -9.02 -14.32
CA ASP A 502 13.81 -8.97 -12.91
C ASP A 502 14.85 -7.88 -12.72
N VAL A 503 14.44 -6.80 -12.06
CA VAL A 503 15.28 -5.60 -11.90
C VAL A 503 15.99 -5.57 -10.54
N GLY A 504 15.65 -6.47 -9.62
CA GLY A 504 16.30 -6.63 -8.32
C GLY A 504 17.56 -7.51 -8.36
N THR A 505 17.67 -8.39 -9.37
CA THR A 505 18.81 -9.33 -9.51
C THR A 505 20.19 -8.69 -9.39
N PRO A 506 20.49 -7.48 -9.95
CA PRO A 506 21.81 -6.88 -9.83
C PRO A 506 22.25 -6.60 -8.39
N PHE A 507 21.31 -6.46 -7.47
CA PHE A 507 21.54 -6.23 -6.04
C PHE A 507 21.27 -7.48 -5.18
N GLY A 508 20.89 -8.59 -5.79
CA GLY A 508 20.60 -9.84 -5.07
C GLY A 508 19.33 -9.75 -4.22
N ILE A 509 18.35 -8.97 -4.65
CA ILE A 509 17.07 -8.80 -3.95
C ILE A 509 16.34 -10.14 -3.91
N GLN A 510 15.85 -10.48 -2.72
CA GLN A 510 15.11 -11.72 -2.43
C GLN A 510 13.67 -11.45 -1.98
N ASN A 511 13.38 -10.22 -1.52
CA ASN A 511 12.03 -9.77 -1.21
C ASN A 511 11.85 -8.32 -1.63
N THR A 512 10.64 -8.01 -2.09
CA THR A 512 10.24 -6.73 -2.69
C THR A 512 8.90 -6.29 -2.12
N GLU A 513 8.80 -5.00 -1.75
CA GLU A 513 7.57 -4.37 -1.31
C GLU A 513 7.39 -3.02 -2.02
N PHE A 514 6.17 -2.52 -2.10
CA PHE A 514 5.80 -1.17 -2.51
C PHE A 514 6.30 -0.79 -3.90
N ALA A 515 5.82 -1.55 -4.88
CA ALA A 515 6.16 -1.40 -6.29
C ALA A 515 5.49 -0.15 -6.90
N GLU A 516 6.28 0.84 -7.39
CA GLU A 516 5.76 2.04 -8.01
C GLU A 516 6.46 2.40 -9.32
N VAL A 517 5.69 2.72 -10.37
CA VAL A 517 6.20 2.99 -11.72
C VAL A 517 5.79 4.36 -12.21
N ILE A 518 6.74 5.07 -12.84
CA ILE A 518 6.49 6.30 -13.58
C ILE A 518 7.14 6.23 -14.97
N ALA A 519 6.51 6.82 -15.99
CA ALA A 519 7.06 6.91 -17.31
C ALA A 519 7.10 8.38 -17.80
N GLY A 520 8.11 8.70 -18.61
CA GLY A 520 8.25 9.97 -19.28
C GLY A 520 8.08 9.81 -20.79
N ASP A 521 9.18 9.94 -21.57
CA ASP A 521 9.18 9.57 -22.99
C ASP A 521 8.79 8.11 -23.16
N ASP A 522 8.34 7.73 -24.35
CA ASP A 522 7.75 6.41 -24.58
C ASP A 522 8.68 5.23 -24.34
N ASP A 523 9.98 5.46 -24.46
CA ASP A 523 11.04 4.47 -24.19
C ASP A 523 11.70 4.62 -22.81
N ARG A 524 11.19 5.52 -21.95
CA ARG A 524 11.78 5.83 -20.65
C ARG A 524 10.79 5.65 -19.51
N ALA A 525 11.18 4.84 -18.55
CA ALA A 525 10.44 4.62 -17.31
C ALA A 525 11.39 4.41 -16.13
N ALA A 526 10.86 4.64 -14.94
CA ALA A 526 11.50 4.30 -13.68
C ALA A 526 10.55 3.44 -12.84
N PHE A 527 11.10 2.44 -12.17
CA PHE A 527 10.40 1.52 -11.28
C PHE A 527 11.08 1.57 -9.91
N ALA A 528 10.39 2.13 -8.92
CA ALA A 528 10.81 2.20 -7.52
C ALA A 528 10.21 1.04 -6.73
N PHE A 529 10.98 0.50 -5.78
CA PHE A 529 10.51 -0.54 -4.86
C PHE A 529 11.41 -0.60 -3.62
N LEU A 530 10.86 -1.03 -2.49
CA LEU A 530 11.67 -1.45 -1.37
C LEU A 530 12.18 -2.87 -1.65
N GLY A 531 13.47 -3.09 -1.41
CA GLY A 531 14.11 -4.38 -1.64
C GLY A 531 15.01 -4.78 -0.49
N THR A 532 15.10 -6.08 -0.23
CA THR A 532 16.07 -6.66 0.72
C THR A 532 16.73 -7.89 0.15
N THR A 533 17.99 -8.10 0.50
CA THR A 533 18.74 -9.32 0.14
C THR A 533 18.45 -10.50 1.07
N THR A 534 17.60 -10.29 2.08
CA THR A 534 17.20 -11.33 3.01
C THR A 534 15.99 -12.06 2.45
N ALA A 535 16.09 -13.38 2.28
CA ALA A 535 14.98 -14.24 1.90
C ALA A 535 14.12 -14.61 3.12
N GLY A 536 12.88 -15.00 2.89
CA GLY A 536 11.92 -15.47 3.90
C GLY A 536 10.70 -14.58 3.99
N ASP A 537 9.86 -14.84 4.96
CA ASP A 537 8.58 -14.14 5.15
C ASP A 537 8.79 -12.73 5.71
N THR A 538 8.47 -11.74 4.90
CA THR A 538 8.58 -10.30 5.23
C THR A 538 7.64 -9.89 6.35
N GLN A 539 6.54 -10.62 6.53
CA GLN A 539 5.51 -10.35 7.54
C GLN A 539 5.90 -10.89 8.94
N SER A 540 6.84 -11.84 8.99
CA SER A 540 7.25 -12.44 10.24
C SER A 540 7.98 -11.46 11.16
N SER A 541 7.59 -11.38 12.42
CA SER A 541 8.29 -10.62 13.47
C SER A 541 9.75 -11.02 13.66
N ASN A 542 10.13 -12.21 13.19
CA ASN A 542 11.51 -12.71 13.22
C ASN A 542 12.29 -12.38 11.96
N PHE A 543 11.66 -11.78 10.96
CA PHE A 543 12.35 -11.32 9.76
C PHE A 543 13.42 -10.29 10.12
N ARG A 544 14.60 -10.40 9.51
CA ARG A 544 15.76 -9.55 9.81
C ARG A 544 16.31 -8.90 8.54
N GLY A 545 15.41 -8.60 7.59
CA GLY A 545 15.76 -7.87 6.39
C GLY A 545 16.23 -6.45 6.68
N VAL A 546 17.15 -5.97 5.87
CA VAL A 546 17.51 -4.56 5.78
C VAL A 546 16.97 -4.08 4.45
N TRP A 547 16.03 -3.16 4.50
CA TRP A 547 15.32 -2.67 3.33
C TRP A 547 15.90 -1.36 2.84
N HIS A 548 16.12 -1.29 1.55
CA HIS A 548 16.54 -0.08 0.86
C HIS A 548 15.55 0.26 -0.24
N LEU A 549 15.46 1.55 -0.58
CA LEU A 549 14.72 2.00 -1.74
C LEU A 549 15.60 1.83 -2.99
N TYR A 550 15.15 1.00 -3.93
CA TYR A 550 15.76 0.81 -5.23
C TYR A 550 14.94 1.49 -6.31
N VAL A 551 15.62 2.01 -7.33
CA VAL A 551 14.95 2.57 -8.51
C VAL A 551 15.62 2.06 -9.77
N ALA A 552 14.87 1.29 -10.57
CA ALA A 552 15.31 0.74 -11.84
C ALA A 552 14.86 1.64 -12.99
N PHE A 553 15.75 1.93 -13.92
CA PHE A 553 15.50 2.78 -15.09
C PHE A 553 15.64 2.01 -16.39
N THR A 554 14.75 2.27 -17.34
CA THR A 554 14.94 1.93 -18.75
C THR A 554 15.01 3.19 -19.59
N TYR A 555 15.81 3.13 -20.68
CA TYR A 555 15.98 4.19 -21.68
C TYR A 555 15.82 3.66 -23.11
N ASP A 556 15.27 2.45 -23.23
CA ASP A 556 15.14 1.71 -24.49
C ASP A 556 13.80 0.93 -24.60
N GLY A 557 12.81 1.36 -23.82
CA GLY A 557 11.48 0.76 -23.83
C GLY A 557 11.41 -0.61 -23.16
N GLY A 558 12.18 -0.80 -22.09
CA GLY A 558 12.17 -2.01 -21.28
C GLY A 558 13.04 -3.16 -21.82
N ARG A 559 13.90 -2.92 -22.83
CA ARG A 559 14.84 -3.95 -23.32
C ARG A 559 16.00 -4.15 -22.36
N SER A 560 16.43 -3.09 -21.70
CA SER A 560 17.42 -3.15 -20.62
C SER A 560 17.03 -2.26 -19.47
N TRP A 561 17.51 -2.63 -18.27
CA TRP A 561 17.26 -1.91 -17.03
C TRP A 561 18.54 -1.66 -16.26
N THR A 562 18.63 -0.51 -15.63
CA THR A 562 19.72 -0.13 -14.73
C THR A 562 19.11 0.22 -13.38
N THR A 563 19.44 -0.52 -12.35
CA THR A 563 18.93 -0.32 -10.99
C THR A 563 19.96 0.46 -10.17
N ALA A 564 19.49 1.40 -9.37
CA ALA A 564 20.27 2.17 -8.39
C ALA A 564 19.68 1.94 -6.99
N ASP A 565 20.55 1.84 -5.99
CA ASP A 565 20.17 1.92 -4.58
C ASP A 565 20.09 3.40 -4.20
N ALA A 566 18.89 3.89 -3.93
CA ALA A 566 18.62 5.30 -3.63
C ALA A 566 18.91 5.65 -2.15
N THR A 567 19.03 4.64 -1.28
CA THR A 567 19.23 4.80 0.17
C THR A 567 20.38 3.94 0.71
N ALA A 568 21.45 3.77 -0.07
CA ALA A 568 22.57 2.84 0.19
C ALA A 568 23.21 2.99 1.58
N SER A 569 23.21 4.18 2.17
CA SER A 569 23.77 4.46 3.49
C SER A 569 22.72 4.66 4.59
N ASP A 570 21.44 4.63 4.23
CA ASP A 570 20.31 4.95 5.14
C ASP A 570 19.16 3.97 4.84
N PRO A 571 19.10 2.82 5.53
CA PRO A 571 18.06 1.83 5.27
C PRO A 571 16.70 2.38 5.65
N VAL A 572 15.71 2.15 4.76
CA VAL A 572 14.32 2.58 4.99
C VAL A 572 13.67 1.82 6.13
N GLN A 573 13.97 0.54 6.28
CA GLN A 573 13.42 -0.31 7.35
C GLN A 573 14.41 -1.40 7.74
N ARG A 574 14.34 -1.83 9.00
CA ARG A 574 15.01 -3.04 9.50
C ARG A 574 13.97 -3.98 10.11
N GLY A 575 14.02 -5.26 9.75
CA GLY A 575 13.05 -6.25 10.21
C GLY A 575 11.89 -6.42 9.25
N CYS A 576 10.71 -6.74 9.78
CA CYS A 576 9.51 -7.01 9.02
C CYS A 576 8.88 -5.74 8.42
N ILE A 577 8.08 -5.96 7.38
CA ILE A 577 7.06 -5.04 6.86
C ILE A 577 5.74 -5.82 6.91
N TRP A 578 4.70 -5.25 7.50
CA TRP A 578 3.40 -5.86 7.66
C TRP A 578 2.38 -5.15 6.77
N ASN A 579 1.83 -5.86 5.78
CA ASN A 579 0.82 -5.36 4.84
C ASN A 579 -0.61 -5.77 5.22
N GLY A 580 -0.75 -6.62 6.25
CA GLY A 580 -2.07 -6.97 6.78
C GLY A 580 -2.70 -5.84 7.60
N GLY A 581 -4.00 -5.89 7.78
CA GLY A 581 -4.72 -4.93 8.62
C GLY A 581 -4.34 -5.01 10.10
N GLY A 582 -4.94 -4.16 10.91
CA GLY A 582 -4.80 -4.16 12.36
C GLY A 582 -3.56 -3.47 12.90
N SER A 583 -3.29 -3.66 14.19
CA SER A 583 -2.16 -3.05 14.90
C SER A 583 -0.98 -4.01 14.92
N ASN A 584 0.08 -3.67 14.21
CA ASN A 584 1.32 -4.44 14.17
C ASN A 584 2.53 -3.49 14.25
N PRO A 585 3.57 -3.78 15.04
CA PRO A 585 4.78 -2.94 15.10
C PRO A 585 5.46 -2.71 13.75
N CYS A 586 5.32 -3.66 12.80
CA CYS A 586 5.91 -3.58 11.47
C CYS A 586 4.99 -2.93 10.41
N ARG A 587 3.84 -2.36 10.82
CA ARG A 587 2.91 -1.65 9.93
C ARG A 587 3.18 -0.13 9.88
N ASN A 588 4.30 0.30 10.34
CA ASN A 588 4.67 1.72 10.37
C ASN A 588 4.77 2.35 8.97
N LEU A 589 5.10 1.57 7.93
CA LEU A 589 5.19 2.06 6.56
C LEU A 589 3.84 2.01 5.83
N LEU A 590 2.84 1.30 6.37
CA LEU A 590 1.55 0.98 5.78
C LEU A 590 1.70 0.21 4.44
N ASP A 591 1.01 0.57 3.34
CA ASP A 591 0.79 -0.36 2.23
C ASP A 591 1.51 0.02 0.93
N PHE A 592 1.93 1.28 0.73
CA PHE A 592 2.61 1.70 -0.50
C PHE A 592 3.59 2.88 -0.32
N ASN A 593 4.44 3.09 -1.32
CA ASN A 593 5.14 4.34 -1.63
C ASN A 593 4.48 4.99 -2.85
N ASP A 594 4.98 6.13 -3.33
CA ASP A 594 4.54 6.71 -4.61
C ASP A 594 5.70 7.38 -5.35
N ILE A 595 5.56 7.55 -6.66
CA ILE A 595 6.59 8.04 -7.55
C ILE A 595 6.04 9.08 -8.51
N THR A 596 6.83 10.13 -8.75
CA THR A 596 6.50 11.17 -9.73
C THR A 596 7.72 11.62 -10.52
N VAL A 597 7.52 12.46 -11.54
CA VAL A 597 8.59 13.07 -12.34
C VAL A 597 8.40 14.57 -12.43
N ASP A 598 9.46 15.34 -12.20
CA ASP A 598 9.42 16.79 -12.37
C ASP A 598 9.52 17.21 -13.86
N LYS A 599 9.27 18.48 -14.14
CA LYS A 599 9.35 19.03 -15.50
C LYS A 599 10.74 18.91 -16.16
N ASN A 600 11.77 18.63 -15.36
CA ASN A 600 13.14 18.44 -15.85
C ASN A 600 13.45 16.95 -16.09
N GLY A 601 12.47 16.06 -15.91
CA GLY A 601 12.62 14.63 -16.09
C GLY A 601 13.28 13.91 -14.91
N ARG A 602 13.45 14.57 -13.76
CA ARG A 602 13.97 13.96 -12.54
C ARG A 602 12.89 13.12 -11.88
N VAL A 603 13.25 11.94 -11.46
CA VAL A 603 12.39 11.06 -10.65
C VAL A 603 12.44 11.49 -9.19
N LEU A 604 11.28 11.55 -8.57
CA LEU A 604 11.09 11.74 -7.14
C LEU A 604 10.26 10.57 -6.61
N VAL A 605 10.71 9.97 -5.52
CA VAL A 605 9.97 8.90 -4.81
C VAL A 605 9.64 9.41 -3.43
N GLY A 606 8.35 9.47 -3.10
CA GLY A 606 7.86 9.68 -1.75
C GLY A 606 7.85 8.35 -1.00
N TYR A 607 8.47 8.30 0.15
CA TYR A 607 8.49 7.10 0.99
C TYR A 607 8.45 7.46 2.47
N ALA A 608 7.91 6.55 3.28
CA ALA A 608 8.04 6.61 4.73
C ALA A 608 9.39 6.02 5.13
N ASP A 609 10.21 6.79 5.84
CA ASP A 609 11.46 6.30 6.42
C ASP A 609 11.16 5.72 7.81
N GLY A 610 11.18 4.40 7.90
CA GLY A 610 10.86 3.64 9.11
C GLY A 610 12.06 3.43 10.04
N CYS A 611 13.28 3.76 9.60
CA CYS A 611 14.53 3.52 10.33
C CYS A 611 15.32 4.81 10.50
N THR A 612 14.97 5.62 11.48
CA THR A 612 15.60 6.92 11.75
C THR A 612 16.59 6.88 12.93
N GLY A 613 17.35 7.95 13.12
CA GLY A 613 18.21 8.13 14.29
C GLY A 613 19.14 6.95 14.57
N THR A 614 19.03 6.33 15.75
CA THR A 614 19.89 5.21 16.16
C THR A 614 19.66 3.92 15.36
N CYS A 615 18.49 3.75 14.75
CA CYS A 615 18.19 2.60 13.90
C CYS A 615 19.12 2.52 12.66
N VAL A 616 19.50 3.65 12.10
CA VAL A 616 20.37 3.71 10.91
C VAL A 616 21.71 3.01 11.17
N THR A 617 22.32 3.23 12.34
CA THR A 617 23.66 2.76 12.66
C THR A 617 23.72 1.52 13.55
N ASP A 618 22.61 1.17 14.23
CA ASP A 618 22.54 0.03 15.13
C ASP A 618 21.82 -1.16 14.44
N PRO A 619 22.56 -2.17 13.96
CA PRO A 619 21.96 -3.30 13.24
C PRO A 619 21.13 -4.23 14.14
N THR A 620 21.11 -4.02 15.45
CA THR A 620 20.30 -4.81 16.38
C THR A 620 18.86 -4.30 16.49
N GLN A 621 18.62 -3.05 16.10
CA GLN A 621 17.29 -2.46 16.09
C GLN A 621 16.46 -2.95 14.87
N ASN A 622 15.19 -3.17 15.09
CA ASN A 622 14.25 -3.60 14.05
C ASN A 622 12.83 -3.21 14.43
N ALA A 623 11.94 -3.17 13.44
CA ALA A 623 10.56 -2.71 13.60
C ALA A 623 9.75 -3.56 14.59
N SER A 624 9.97 -4.89 14.66
CA SER A 624 9.16 -5.76 15.53
C SER A 624 9.37 -5.54 17.03
N THR A 625 10.56 -5.13 17.45
CA THR A 625 10.95 -5.03 18.88
C THR A 625 11.78 -3.82 19.21
N GLY A 626 12.03 -2.95 18.24
CA GLY A 626 12.91 -1.79 18.38
C GLY A 626 12.24 -0.60 19.08
N PRO A 627 13.03 0.44 19.38
CA PRO A 627 12.52 1.72 19.84
C PRO A 627 11.75 2.45 18.72
N ALA A 628 11.11 3.58 19.06
CA ALA A 628 10.38 4.40 18.11
C ALA A 628 11.17 4.76 16.83
N ALA A 629 12.50 4.94 16.96
CA ALA A 629 13.38 5.20 15.81
C ALA A 629 13.48 4.04 14.80
N ALA A 630 13.08 2.82 15.16
CA ALA A 630 13.00 1.66 14.28
C ALA A 630 11.55 1.33 13.87
N GLN A 631 10.60 2.15 14.27
CA GLN A 631 9.17 2.06 13.98
C GLN A 631 8.65 3.43 13.52
N ASP A 632 9.51 4.24 12.95
CA ASP A 632 9.20 5.58 12.47
C ASP A 632 8.43 5.49 11.13
N ALA A 633 7.85 6.60 10.70
CA ALA A 633 7.24 6.79 9.39
C ALA A 633 7.52 8.23 8.91
N LEU A 634 8.81 8.60 8.87
CA LEU A 634 9.22 9.96 8.56
C LEU A 634 9.02 10.26 7.07
N ALA A 635 8.25 11.31 6.76
CA ALA A 635 8.02 11.77 5.40
C ALA A 635 9.34 12.12 4.70
N THR A 636 9.69 11.37 3.65
CA THR A 636 10.96 11.52 2.96
C THR A 636 10.78 11.46 1.44
N ILE A 637 11.56 12.26 0.72
CA ILE A 637 11.60 12.27 -0.75
C ILE A 637 12.98 11.87 -1.23
N ALA A 638 13.12 10.72 -1.89
CA ALA A 638 14.32 10.42 -2.66
C ALA A 638 14.23 11.12 -4.02
N ARG A 639 15.12 12.07 -4.27
CA ARG A 639 15.16 12.88 -5.50
C ARG A 639 16.35 12.52 -6.34
N GLN A 640 16.13 12.26 -7.62
CA GLN A 640 17.22 12.02 -8.57
C GLN A 640 18.10 13.26 -8.74
N VAL A 641 19.42 13.09 -8.59
CA VAL A 641 20.42 14.16 -8.70
C VAL A 641 21.49 13.87 -9.76
N GLY A 642 21.54 12.66 -10.31
CA GLY A 642 22.50 12.26 -11.34
C GLY A 642 21.95 11.22 -12.30
N GLY A 643 22.70 10.96 -13.36
CA GLY A 643 22.27 10.06 -14.45
C GLY A 643 21.32 10.75 -15.44
N ARG A 644 20.73 9.96 -16.36
CA ARG A 644 19.72 10.46 -17.32
C ARG A 644 18.34 10.48 -16.66
N GLY A 645 17.54 11.49 -17.01
CA GLY A 645 16.15 11.57 -16.61
C GLY A 645 15.19 10.87 -17.58
N LEU A 646 13.88 11.05 -17.33
CA LEU A 646 12.84 10.43 -18.14
C LEU A 646 12.49 11.22 -19.42
N PHE A 647 13.14 12.36 -19.69
CA PHE A 647 12.93 13.14 -20.94
C PHE A 647 14.24 13.26 -21.72
N ALA A 648 14.32 12.62 -22.88
CA ALA A 648 15.50 12.57 -23.74
C ALA A 648 15.93 13.96 -24.22
N ALA A 649 14.95 14.84 -24.48
CA ALA A 649 15.23 16.23 -24.89
C ALA A 649 16.05 17.03 -23.88
N LEU A 650 16.13 16.56 -22.64
CA LEU A 650 16.85 17.20 -21.56
C LEU A 650 18.18 16.48 -21.21
N ASP A 651 18.54 15.42 -21.90
CA ASP A 651 19.81 14.71 -21.67
C ASP A 651 21.02 15.69 -21.86
N GLY A 652 21.95 15.59 -20.92
CA GLY A 652 23.15 16.43 -20.92
C GLY A 652 22.99 17.83 -20.31
N THR A 653 21.76 18.24 -19.96
CA THR A 653 21.51 19.53 -19.32
C THR A 653 21.23 19.44 -17.83
N GLN A 654 20.93 18.23 -17.33
CA GLN A 654 20.11 18.09 -16.14
C GLN A 654 20.84 17.96 -14.84
N PHE A 655 21.94 17.27 -14.81
CA PHE A 655 22.48 16.86 -13.52
C PHE A 655 23.97 17.09 -13.48
N ALA A 656 24.38 18.22 -12.92
CA ALA A 656 25.73 18.32 -12.43
C ALA A 656 25.87 17.28 -11.31
N THR A 657 26.79 16.32 -11.52
CA THR A 657 27.08 15.25 -10.57
C THR A 657 27.39 15.83 -9.19
N ASN A 658 26.49 15.68 -8.26
CA ASN A 658 26.79 15.84 -6.84
C ASN A 658 27.48 14.57 -6.38
N THR A 659 28.79 14.63 -6.23
CA THR A 659 29.60 13.51 -5.71
C THR A 659 29.78 13.58 -4.19
N GLY A 660 28.95 14.32 -3.49
CA GLY A 660 28.96 14.37 -2.03
C GLY A 660 28.04 13.32 -1.43
N ASP A 661 28.60 12.34 -0.72
CA ASP A 661 27.84 11.52 0.21
C ASP A 661 27.22 12.43 1.27
N ILE A 662 25.95 12.78 1.10
CA ILE A 662 25.17 13.35 2.18
C ILE A 662 24.61 12.15 2.95
N LYS A 663 25.31 11.80 4.00
CA LYS A 663 24.81 10.83 4.99
C LYS A 663 23.52 11.37 5.56
N GLY A 664 22.47 10.64 5.39
CA GLY A 664 21.13 10.74 5.96
C GLY A 664 20.84 12.02 6.74
N GLY A 665 20.23 12.97 6.11
CA GLY A 665 19.80 14.21 6.71
C GLY A 665 19.53 15.21 5.61
N GLY A 666 18.29 15.63 5.44
CA GLY A 666 17.97 16.74 4.57
C GLY A 666 18.80 17.96 4.99
N THR A 667 19.44 18.64 4.02
CA THR A 667 20.04 19.93 4.31
C THR A 667 18.92 20.95 4.32
N LEU A 668 18.65 21.53 5.48
CA LEU A 668 17.64 22.57 5.66
C LEU A 668 18.31 23.94 5.41
N CYS A 669 17.81 24.69 4.44
CA CYS A 669 18.20 26.07 4.20
C CYS A 669 16.99 26.98 4.28
N PHE A 670 17.18 28.11 4.89
CA PHE A 670 16.14 29.04 5.32
C PHE A 670 16.07 30.27 4.44
N GLY A 671 14.89 30.59 3.97
CA GLY A 671 14.55 31.86 3.37
C GLY A 671 13.08 32.17 3.61
N ASP A 672 12.77 33.39 3.98
CA ASP A 672 11.38 33.84 4.08
C ASP A 672 10.85 34.13 2.67
N PRO A 673 9.92 33.33 2.13
CA PRO A 673 9.36 33.55 0.80
C PRO A 673 8.47 34.80 0.73
N ALA A 674 8.04 35.36 1.87
CA ALA A 674 7.18 36.55 1.92
C ALA A 674 7.93 37.87 1.62
N ILE A 675 9.26 37.89 1.66
CA ILE A 675 10.06 39.13 1.50
C ILE A 675 10.94 39.15 0.28
N GLY A 676 10.97 38.14 -0.58
CA GLY A 676 11.69 38.15 -1.85
C GLY A 676 13.21 38.38 -1.74
N ARG A 677 13.78 38.10 -0.57
CA ARG A 677 15.21 38.14 -0.33
C ARG A 677 15.70 36.75 0.06
N LEU A 678 16.32 36.08 -0.88
CA LEU A 678 17.27 35.03 -0.59
C LEU A 678 18.46 35.70 0.12
N GLY A 679 18.38 35.79 1.45
CA GLY A 679 19.53 36.16 2.26
C GLY A 679 20.19 34.86 2.70
N ASP A 680 21.49 34.73 2.48
CA ASP A 680 22.32 33.67 2.98
C ASP A 680 22.16 33.46 4.48
N PRO A 681 21.43 32.43 4.95
CA PRO A 681 21.72 31.82 6.21
C PRO A 681 22.48 30.52 5.96
N PRO A 682 23.29 30.07 6.90
CA PRO A 682 24.01 28.82 6.77
C PRO A 682 23.01 27.65 6.63
N CYS A 683 23.31 26.78 5.66
CA CYS A 683 22.65 25.49 5.58
C CYS A 683 23.20 24.59 6.68
N TYR A 684 22.34 23.94 7.42
CA TYR A 684 22.72 22.97 8.45
C TYR A 684 22.48 21.57 7.92
N THR A 685 23.52 20.74 7.97
CA THR A 685 23.37 19.29 7.89
C THR A 685 23.01 18.79 9.26
N ARG A 686 21.89 18.13 9.40
CA ARG A 686 21.56 17.37 10.61
C ARG A 686 22.41 16.10 10.57
N ASP A 687 23.39 15.99 11.43
CA ASP A 687 24.02 14.70 11.73
C ASP A 687 22.96 13.82 12.41
N ARG A 688 22.53 12.78 11.72
CA ARG A 688 21.65 11.75 12.28
C ARG A 688 22.42 10.80 13.18
#